data_35988939487aaab9bec5b7f332c29aea
#
_entry.id   35988939487aaab9bec5b7f332c29aea
#
_cell.length_a   1.000
_cell.length_b   1.000
_cell.length_c   1.000
_cell.angle_alpha   90.00
_cell.angle_beta   90.00
_cell.angle_gamma   90.00
#
_symmetry.space_group_name_H-M   'P 1'
#
loop_
_entity.id
_entity.type
_entity.pdbx_description
1 polymer ?
#
loop_
_entity_poly.entity_id
_entity_poly.type
_entity_poly.pdbx_seq_one_letter_code
_entity_poly.pdbx_strand_id
1 'polypeptide(L)'
;MFSQSLQFADQDSVAAFDPYALPTEAADAGPRSTPVTRLIDAYRGLGYRRARLDPLSRAPLPEVPELRLRFHGLDPAHRRESAGAVLPTATTMQELEWQLKRVYCGSIGLDCSGVRKRQRRTWLYARMEAELTAPPLAPDRKRWLLGRLAAAEMWERLAADRFAHAKRFSLEGCESLVPLLETLFDEAGSCGVRQVFLGLPHRGRLNALVNVMGFDAQGMLDRLDPDSEVAIAQRDLPYHLGGLAKRTTDAGELTLVLAPNPSHLQSVYPVVCGMARGHLDEHPDTPCLPVMVHGDAAFAGQGVVMETLNLTRRSGYTAGGVVHVIVNNQIGFTTPNVMDVRANDYCTDVTRMVDAPVLHVNADDPEAVLRAARIAIEYRMEHGADIVIDLLGYRRLGHSEHDLTAVTQPALHAAIASHPTVTEQYHAAVAESTRLVDLREDALRQLLAGSAVATSRAGAAAVVNGTRHRLQPLSLQRLQTLTQTLTTLPEGVVLHDRVRDLCECWRAALADGQHTVDWRMAENLAHATLLEDGHGIRLSGMDVGRGTFMHRHAVWHSQATLPGEGRQHVPLQHVAQRQGAFDIVNSPLTEEAALGFEYGYSVQTRTRLTLWEAQFGDFVNGAQVFVDQYIASGEYKWGCQSALTMLLPHGHEGVGPEHSSGFLGRFLQLCADENLRVVVPSTSGQWFHLLREQATLAAPKPLIAMSPKSELHGNGRSHSRVQELVDGAFMPVLADTGVAEPNAVTRVVLCSGKFFYELLAQREHDARTDVALIRVEQLYPFPAQALMAALAAFPNLREIVWAQEEDVNQGAWRFVRDELEACLPPGRRLASVCRHATPSGAHASVRAHQVEQRRVAAAVFGVFR
;
A
#
# COMPACT_ATOMS: atom_id res chain seq x y z
N MET A 1 26.68 40.74 20.30
CA MET A 1 27.46 40.26 21.48
C MET A 1 26.88 38.92 21.86
N PHE A 2 27.55 37.91 21.50
CA PHE A 2 27.88 36.63 22.14
C PHE A 2 28.30 35.66 21.04
N SER A 3 29.59 35.76 20.71
CA SER A 3 30.32 34.67 20.05
C SER A 3 30.86 33.77 21.16
N GLN A 4 30.52 32.50 21.15
CA GLN A 4 31.30 31.49 21.83
C GLN A 4 31.65 30.40 20.82
N SER A 5 32.97 30.37 20.56
CA SER A 5 33.69 29.39 19.80
C SER A 5 33.58 28.00 20.45
N LEU A 6 33.03 27.04 19.73
CA LEU A 6 33.22 25.61 20.05
C LEU A 6 34.56 25.19 19.46
N GLN A 7 35.50 24.91 20.30
CA GLN A 7 36.75 24.22 20.00
C GLN A 7 36.44 22.76 19.68
N PHE A 8 36.81 22.34 18.47
CA PHE A 8 36.88 20.93 18.13
C PHE A 8 38.09 20.34 18.82
N ALA A 9 37.85 19.32 19.63
CA ALA A 9 38.88 18.45 20.17
C ALA A 9 39.39 17.48 19.11
N ASP A 10 40.64 17.14 19.21
CA ASP A 10 41.53 16.45 18.30
C ASP A 10 40.95 15.20 17.59
N GLN A 11 41.29 15.16 16.30
CA GLN A 11 41.34 13.96 15.48
C GLN A 11 42.44 13.02 16.04
N ASP A 12 42.00 11.89 16.60
CA ASP A 12 42.78 10.64 16.53
C ASP A 12 41.93 9.49 17.07
N SER A 13 41.51 8.62 16.17
CA SER A 13 40.92 7.30 16.27
C SER A 13 39.53 7.18 15.63
N VAL A 14 39.44 7.49 14.35
CA VAL A 14 38.43 6.85 13.50
C VAL A 14 38.99 5.49 13.12
N ALA A 15 38.72 4.46 13.92
CA ALA A 15 38.84 3.09 13.48
C ALA A 15 37.94 2.95 12.24
N ALA A 16 38.51 2.57 11.11
CA ALA A 16 37.80 2.35 9.88
C ALA A 16 36.61 1.39 10.17
N PHE A 17 35.39 1.88 10.03
CA PHE A 17 34.19 1.06 10.09
C PHE A 17 34.23 0.14 8.87
N ASP A 18 34.59 -1.13 9.09
CA ASP A 18 34.44 -2.17 8.08
C ASP A 18 32.99 -2.61 8.10
N PRO A 19 32.17 -2.25 7.09
CA PRO A 19 30.77 -2.64 7.02
C PRO A 19 30.58 -4.15 6.84
N TYR A 20 31.65 -4.91 6.61
CA TYR A 20 31.65 -6.36 6.47
C TYR A 20 32.30 -7.08 7.66
N ALA A 21 32.75 -6.37 8.68
CA ALA A 21 33.15 -7.00 9.91
C ALA A 21 31.93 -7.71 10.52
N LEU A 22 31.97 -9.02 10.53
CA LEU A 22 31.05 -9.81 11.36
C LEU A 22 31.10 -9.20 12.78
N PRO A 23 29.96 -8.94 13.44
CA PRO A 23 29.97 -8.46 14.80
C PRO A 23 30.84 -9.40 15.61
N THR A 24 31.97 -8.93 16.10
CA THR A 24 32.71 -9.61 17.15
C THR A 24 31.80 -9.53 18.35
N GLU A 25 31.02 -10.58 18.60
CA GLU A 25 30.32 -10.76 19.86
C GLU A 25 31.36 -10.60 20.96
N ALA A 26 31.17 -9.58 21.79
CA ALA A 26 31.93 -9.42 23.02
C ALA A 26 31.83 -10.76 23.79
N ALA A 27 32.98 -11.31 24.11
CA ALA A 27 33.21 -12.59 24.70
C ALA A 27 32.24 -12.90 25.84
N ASP A 28 31.18 -13.65 25.50
CA ASP A 28 30.69 -14.65 26.41
C ASP A 28 31.64 -15.84 26.24
N ALA A 29 32.33 -16.27 27.32
CA ALA A 29 33.34 -17.30 27.30
C ALA A 29 32.71 -18.70 27.19
N GLY A 30 32.00 -18.90 26.05
CA GLY A 30 31.60 -20.24 25.58
C GLY A 30 32.79 -20.98 24.98
N PRO A 31 32.74 -22.29 24.80
CA PRO A 31 33.87 -23.10 24.33
C PRO A 31 34.40 -22.52 23.01
N ARG A 32 35.71 -22.31 22.92
CA ARG A 32 36.38 -21.73 21.74
C ARG A 32 35.95 -22.49 20.49
N SER A 33 35.35 -21.78 19.52
CA SER A 33 34.89 -22.34 18.24
C SER A 33 36.03 -23.14 17.59
N THR A 34 35.79 -24.41 17.28
CA THR A 34 36.80 -25.27 16.63
C THR A 34 37.03 -24.78 15.19
N PRO A 35 38.19 -25.07 14.58
CA PRO A 35 38.42 -24.74 13.15
C PRO A 35 37.33 -25.30 12.23
N VAL A 36 36.77 -26.45 12.54
CA VAL A 36 35.67 -27.08 11.82
C VAL A 36 34.39 -26.27 11.94
N THR A 37 34.06 -25.82 13.14
CA THR A 37 32.87 -24.97 13.38
C THR A 37 33.00 -23.66 12.60
N ARG A 38 34.19 -23.02 12.63
CA ARG A 38 34.43 -21.80 11.86
C ARG A 38 34.25 -21.99 10.33
N LEU A 39 34.70 -23.12 9.80
CA LEU A 39 34.49 -23.48 8.39
C LEU A 39 33.00 -23.65 8.09
N ILE A 40 32.24 -24.34 8.91
CA ILE A 40 30.81 -24.53 8.74
C ILE A 40 30.10 -23.15 8.77
N ASP A 41 30.42 -22.32 9.75
CA ASP A 41 29.82 -20.98 9.89
C ASP A 41 30.20 -20.07 8.70
N ALA A 42 31.40 -20.20 8.16
CA ALA A 42 31.81 -19.49 6.95
C ALA A 42 30.92 -19.89 5.73
N TYR A 43 30.67 -21.19 5.53
CA TYR A 43 29.76 -21.63 4.46
C TYR A 43 28.33 -21.16 4.68
N ARG A 44 27.84 -21.21 5.92
CA ARG A 44 26.50 -20.72 6.30
C ARG A 44 26.34 -19.23 6.06
N GLY A 45 27.39 -18.43 6.32
CA GLY A 45 27.36 -16.97 6.17
C GLY A 45 27.73 -16.46 4.79
N LEU A 46 28.64 -17.14 4.07
CA LEU A 46 29.25 -16.63 2.85
C LEU A 46 29.11 -17.57 1.65
N GLY A 47 28.56 -18.77 1.82
CA GLY A 47 28.45 -19.79 0.76
C GLY A 47 27.68 -19.30 -0.45
N TYR A 48 26.64 -18.50 -0.25
CA TYR A 48 25.82 -17.92 -1.34
C TYR A 48 26.66 -17.10 -2.34
N ARG A 49 27.73 -16.47 -1.91
CA ARG A 49 28.63 -15.70 -2.78
C ARG A 49 29.38 -16.59 -3.79
N ARG A 50 29.46 -17.89 -3.54
CA ARG A 50 30.07 -18.90 -4.41
C ARG A 50 29.05 -19.84 -5.06
N ALA A 51 27.76 -19.60 -4.84
CA ALA A 51 26.71 -20.39 -5.46
C ALA A 51 26.64 -20.17 -6.98
N ARG A 52 26.28 -21.21 -7.72
CA ARG A 52 26.15 -21.19 -9.19
C ARG A 52 24.77 -20.68 -9.59
N LEU A 53 24.60 -19.38 -9.52
CA LEU A 53 23.30 -18.72 -9.62
C LEU A 53 22.99 -18.19 -11.03
N ASP A 54 24.02 -17.70 -11.78
CA ASP A 54 23.81 -17.16 -13.14
C ASP A 54 23.64 -18.28 -14.15
N PRO A 55 22.47 -18.42 -14.81
CA PRO A 55 22.24 -19.41 -15.85
C PRO A 55 23.22 -19.34 -17.00
N LEU A 56 23.64 -18.11 -17.37
CA LEU A 56 24.54 -17.86 -18.50
C LEU A 56 26.01 -18.01 -18.12
N SER A 57 26.33 -18.13 -16.83
CA SER A 57 27.72 -18.31 -16.34
C SER A 57 28.71 -17.28 -16.90
N ARG A 58 28.30 -16.02 -17.02
CA ARG A 58 29.05 -14.96 -17.71
C ARG A 58 30.32 -14.52 -17.01
N ALA A 59 30.41 -14.70 -15.72
CA ALA A 59 31.54 -14.29 -14.93
C ALA A 59 32.06 -15.47 -14.08
N PRO A 60 33.40 -15.52 -13.83
CA PRO A 60 33.94 -16.48 -12.88
C PRO A 60 33.38 -16.19 -11.48
N LEU A 61 33.14 -17.26 -10.72
CA LEU A 61 32.69 -17.14 -9.35
C LEU A 61 33.74 -16.42 -8.49
N PRO A 62 33.33 -15.47 -7.64
CA PRO A 62 34.26 -14.71 -6.81
C PRO A 62 35.03 -15.62 -5.88
N GLU A 63 36.26 -15.27 -5.59
CA GLU A 63 37.05 -15.97 -4.58
C GLU A 63 36.61 -15.51 -3.18
N VAL A 64 36.31 -16.49 -2.33
CA VAL A 64 35.96 -16.30 -0.91
C VAL A 64 36.95 -17.13 -0.09
N PRO A 65 38.05 -16.53 0.38
CA PRO A 65 39.10 -17.26 1.08
C PRO A 65 38.60 -18.04 2.30
N GLU A 66 37.62 -17.51 3.01
CA GLU A 66 37.03 -18.10 4.22
C GLU A 66 36.33 -19.46 3.96
N LEU A 67 36.02 -19.79 2.73
CA LEU A 67 35.43 -21.08 2.36
C LEU A 67 36.51 -22.17 2.09
N ARG A 68 37.78 -21.84 2.19
CA ARG A 68 38.89 -22.78 1.95
C ARG A 68 39.33 -23.47 3.27
N LEU A 69 39.53 -24.79 3.24
CA LEU A 69 40.05 -25.54 4.39
C LEU A 69 41.30 -24.89 4.99
N ARG A 70 42.25 -24.54 4.13
CA ARG A 70 43.53 -23.95 4.52
C ARG A 70 43.38 -22.63 5.30
N PHE A 71 42.32 -21.84 5.05
CA PHE A 71 42.04 -20.60 5.79
C PHE A 71 41.82 -20.88 7.29
N HIS A 72 41.26 -22.02 7.60
CA HIS A 72 40.98 -22.48 8.97
C HIS A 72 42.10 -23.39 9.55
N GLY A 73 43.20 -23.60 8.80
CA GLY A 73 44.26 -24.51 9.22
C GLY A 73 43.88 -26.00 9.17
N LEU A 74 42.92 -26.36 8.30
CA LEU A 74 42.43 -27.73 8.14
C LEU A 74 43.09 -28.37 6.92
N ASP A 75 43.51 -29.68 7.10
CA ASP A 75 44.03 -30.52 6.01
C ASP A 75 42.88 -31.36 5.42
N PRO A 76 42.76 -31.50 4.09
CA PRO A 76 41.73 -32.30 3.42
C PRO A 76 41.70 -33.78 3.87
N ALA A 77 42.88 -34.38 4.16
CA ALA A 77 43.04 -35.78 4.51
C ALA A 77 42.73 -36.09 6.00
N HIS A 78 42.67 -35.08 6.86
CA HIS A 78 42.39 -35.28 8.26
C HIS A 78 40.99 -35.86 8.47
N ARG A 79 40.92 -36.87 9.37
CA ARG A 79 39.64 -37.37 9.84
C ARG A 79 38.91 -36.28 10.64
N ARG A 80 37.62 -36.20 10.46
CA ARG A 80 36.78 -35.33 11.25
C ARG A 80 36.75 -35.83 12.70
N GLU A 81 37.40 -35.12 13.61
CA GLU A 81 37.13 -35.30 15.02
C GLU A 81 35.67 -34.91 15.28
N SER A 82 35.01 -35.78 16.06
CA SER A 82 33.54 -35.65 16.31
C SER A 82 33.20 -34.32 16.97
N ALA A 83 32.95 -33.32 16.18
CA ALA A 83 32.40 -32.06 16.61
C ALA A 83 30.94 -31.98 16.17
N GLY A 84 30.04 -32.48 17.02
CA GLY A 84 28.60 -32.23 16.97
C GLY A 84 27.86 -32.54 15.64
N ALA A 85 26.67 -33.04 15.74
CA ALA A 85 25.78 -33.63 14.74
C ALA A 85 25.31 -32.74 13.54
N VAL A 86 26.11 -31.82 13.00
CA VAL A 86 25.66 -30.89 11.98
C VAL A 86 25.63 -31.49 10.57
N LEU A 87 26.54 -32.41 10.25
CA LEU A 87 26.57 -33.14 8.98
C LEU A 87 27.12 -34.54 9.29
N PRO A 88 26.30 -35.46 9.75
CA PRO A 88 26.75 -36.72 10.41
C PRO A 88 27.45 -37.72 9.47
N THR A 89 27.33 -37.56 8.15
CA THR A 89 27.82 -38.51 7.18
C THR A 89 29.25 -38.25 6.70
N ALA A 90 29.81 -37.05 6.93
CA ALA A 90 31.17 -36.74 6.53
C ALA A 90 32.20 -37.31 7.49
N THR A 91 33.15 -38.13 7.00
CA THR A 91 34.20 -38.78 7.79
C THR A 91 35.55 -38.09 7.67
N THR A 92 35.78 -37.37 6.58
CA THR A 92 36.97 -36.53 6.32
C THR A 92 36.66 -35.06 6.16
N MET A 93 37.68 -34.18 6.26
CA MET A 93 37.53 -32.75 5.97
C MET A 93 37.15 -32.49 4.52
N GLN A 94 37.62 -33.28 3.58
CA GLN A 94 37.31 -33.21 2.18
C GLN A 94 35.82 -33.53 1.90
N GLU A 95 35.28 -34.57 2.55
CA GLU A 95 33.87 -34.90 2.46
C GLU A 95 32.99 -33.82 3.06
N LEU A 96 33.40 -33.25 4.20
CA LEU A 96 32.70 -32.12 4.82
C LEU A 96 32.67 -30.92 3.89
N GLU A 97 33.82 -30.55 3.31
CA GLU A 97 33.89 -29.42 2.35
C GLU A 97 33.00 -29.72 1.13
N TRP A 98 32.98 -30.93 0.61
CA TRP A 98 32.12 -31.30 -0.51
C TRP A 98 30.64 -31.17 -0.15
N GLN A 99 30.20 -31.63 1.02
CA GLN A 99 28.83 -31.50 1.50
C GLN A 99 28.44 -30.03 1.68
N LEU A 100 29.31 -29.23 2.31
CA LEU A 100 29.08 -27.78 2.47
C LEU A 100 28.96 -27.05 1.15
N LYS A 101 29.81 -27.35 0.16
CA LYS A 101 29.72 -26.82 -1.19
C LYS A 101 28.40 -27.22 -1.87
N ARG A 102 27.97 -28.46 -1.70
CA ARG A 102 26.72 -28.96 -2.27
C ARG A 102 25.51 -28.21 -1.71
N VAL A 103 25.50 -27.93 -0.40
CA VAL A 103 24.39 -27.25 0.28
C VAL A 103 24.39 -25.77 -0.02
N TYR A 104 25.53 -25.08 0.14
CA TYR A 104 25.60 -23.62 0.18
C TYR A 104 26.15 -22.95 -1.08
N CYS A 105 26.77 -23.74 -1.98
CA CYS A 105 27.37 -23.23 -3.21
C CYS A 105 26.81 -23.92 -4.47
N GLY A 106 25.66 -24.59 -4.37
CA GLY A 106 24.93 -25.20 -5.48
C GLY A 106 24.11 -24.19 -6.28
N SER A 107 22.96 -24.64 -6.77
CA SER A 107 21.98 -23.78 -7.47
C SER A 107 21.11 -22.96 -6.53
N ILE A 108 21.25 -23.15 -5.20
CA ILE A 108 20.62 -22.31 -4.17
C ILE A 108 21.74 -21.73 -3.30
N GLY A 109 21.69 -20.41 -3.07
CA GLY A 109 22.50 -19.69 -2.10
C GLY A 109 21.62 -19.11 -1.01
N LEU A 110 21.91 -19.39 0.26
CA LEU A 110 21.19 -18.79 1.39
C LEU A 110 21.94 -17.57 1.90
N ASP A 111 21.36 -16.37 1.79
CA ASP A 111 21.79 -15.17 2.50
C ASP A 111 20.88 -14.89 3.69
N CYS A 112 21.39 -15.11 4.89
CA CYS A 112 20.73 -14.76 6.15
C CYS A 112 21.56 -13.79 6.99
N SER A 113 22.49 -13.05 6.37
CA SER A 113 23.36 -12.07 7.03
C SER A 113 22.56 -10.95 7.71
N GLY A 114 21.40 -10.56 7.15
CA GLY A 114 20.48 -9.60 7.76
C GLY A 114 19.63 -10.15 8.90
N VAL A 115 19.55 -11.48 9.10
CA VAL A 115 18.65 -12.09 10.09
C VAL A 115 19.28 -12.07 11.48
N ARG A 116 18.86 -11.17 12.36
CA ARG A 116 19.40 -11.01 13.71
C ARG A 116 19.04 -12.14 14.67
N LYS A 117 17.83 -12.72 14.58
CA LYS A 117 17.35 -13.76 15.47
C LYS A 117 18.08 -15.10 15.21
N ARG A 118 18.91 -15.55 16.16
CA ARG A 118 19.67 -16.81 16.07
C ARG A 118 18.77 -18.01 15.76
N GLN A 119 17.62 -18.13 16.42
CA GLN A 119 16.67 -19.23 16.20
C GLN A 119 16.27 -19.36 14.72
N ARG A 120 15.97 -18.24 14.05
CA ARG A 120 15.59 -18.23 12.63
C ARG A 120 16.74 -18.66 11.72
N ARG A 121 17.96 -18.18 11.99
CA ARG A 121 19.15 -18.63 11.24
C ARG A 121 19.39 -20.11 11.40
N THR A 122 19.34 -20.63 12.64
CA THR A 122 19.53 -22.07 12.91
C THR A 122 18.48 -22.90 12.21
N TRP A 123 17.23 -22.46 12.16
CA TRP A 123 16.15 -23.12 11.44
C TRP A 123 16.45 -23.19 9.93
N LEU A 124 16.86 -22.08 9.32
CA LEU A 124 17.23 -22.02 7.90
C LEU A 124 18.41 -22.96 7.57
N TYR A 125 19.46 -22.97 8.41
CA TYR A 125 20.58 -23.87 8.22
C TYR A 125 20.15 -25.34 8.28
N ALA A 126 19.31 -25.69 9.24
CA ALA A 126 18.81 -27.06 9.36
C ALA A 126 17.97 -27.46 8.13
N ARG A 127 17.13 -26.55 7.59
CA ARG A 127 16.36 -26.82 6.37
C ARG A 127 17.25 -26.99 5.15
N MET A 128 18.25 -26.12 4.96
CA MET A 128 19.21 -26.26 3.86
C MET A 128 20.01 -27.55 3.95
N GLU A 129 20.47 -27.91 5.14
CA GLU A 129 21.30 -29.10 5.39
C GLU A 129 20.51 -30.41 5.28
N ALA A 130 19.19 -30.40 5.57
CA ALA A 130 18.30 -31.56 5.40
C ALA A 130 18.23 -32.05 3.95
N GLU A 131 18.43 -31.16 2.98
CA GLU A 131 18.44 -31.50 1.55
C GLU A 131 19.56 -32.47 1.14
N LEU A 132 20.60 -32.62 1.94
CA LEU A 132 21.65 -33.63 1.67
C LEU A 132 21.12 -35.06 1.70
N THR A 133 20.12 -35.31 2.52
CA THR A 133 19.52 -36.65 2.74
C THR A 133 18.13 -36.77 2.15
N ALA A 134 17.62 -35.69 1.56
CA ALA A 134 16.30 -35.69 0.92
C ALA A 134 16.29 -36.64 -0.30
N PRO A 135 15.23 -37.43 -0.48
CA PRO A 135 15.11 -38.27 -1.68
C PRO A 135 15.02 -37.45 -2.94
N PRO A 136 15.47 -37.94 -4.08
CA PRO A 136 15.24 -37.30 -5.37
C PRO A 136 13.76 -37.07 -5.64
N LEU A 137 13.46 -36.08 -6.44
CA LEU A 137 12.08 -35.82 -6.84
C LEU A 137 11.46 -37.04 -7.53
N ALA A 138 10.24 -37.42 -7.11
CA ALA A 138 9.54 -38.58 -7.66
C ALA A 138 9.31 -38.44 -9.18
N PRO A 139 9.33 -39.51 -9.97
CA PRO A 139 9.18 -39.46 -11.43
C PRO A 139 7.91 -38.69 -11.89
N ASP A 140 6.79 -38.90 -11.21
CA ASP A 140 5.55 -38.17 -11.53
C ASP A 140 5.66 -36.67 -11.30
N ARG A 141 6.36 -36.27 -10.23
CA ARG A 141 6.61 -34.86 -9.93
C ARG A 141 7.59 -34.26 -10.95
N LYS A 142 8.56 -35.01 -11.43
CA LYS A 142 9.46 -34.57 -12.52
C LYS A 142 8.69 -34.36 -13.83
N ARG A 143 7.79 -35.27 -14.19
CA ARG A 143 6.93 -35.13 -15.37
C ARG A 143 5.98 -33.93 -15.23
N TRP A 144 5.38 -33.74 -14.06
CA TRP A 144 4.58 -32.55 -13.78
C TRP A 144 5.40 -31.28 -13.99
N LEU A 145 6.60 -31.21 -13.42
CA LEU A 145 7.47 -30.03 -13.53
C LEU A 145 7.82 -29.74 -14.99
N LEU A 146 8.21 -30.76 -15.74
CA LEU A 146 8.50 -30.64 -17.17
C LEU A 146 7.29 -30.15 -17.97
N GLY A 147 6.10 -30.67 -17.67
CA GLY A 147 4.84 -30.22 -18.28
C GLY A 147 4.51 -28.76 -17.99
N ARG A 148 4.80 -28.28 -16.75
CA ARG A 148 4.57 -26.88 -16.38
C ARG A 148 5.53 -25.91 -17.08
N LEU A 149 6.82 -26.32 -17.23
CA LEU A 149 7.80 -25.56 -18.00
C LEU A 149 7.39 -25.47 -19.48
N ALA A 150 6.98 -26.60 -20.06
CA ALA A 150 6.49 -26.63 -21.44
C ALA A 150 5.24 -25.75 -21.64
N ALA A 151 4.30 -25.76 -20.69
CA ALA A 151 3.10 -24.91 -20.76
C ALA A 151 3.45 -23.42 -20.70
N ALA A 152 4.38 -23.03 -19.83
CA ALA A 152 4.87 -21.66 -19.74
C ALA A 152 5.55 -21.21 -21.04
N GLU A 153 6.43 -22.06 -21.60
CA GLU A 153 7.10 -21.81 -22.88
C GLU A 153 6.11 -21.71 -24.04
N MET A 154 5.13 -22.62 -24.13
CA MET A 154 4.19 -22.67 -25.23
C MET A 154 3.19 -21.52 -25.23
N TRP A 155 2.82 -20.97 -24.04
CA TRP A 155 2.07 -19.72 -23.99
C TRP A 155 2.82 -18.54 -24.61
N GLU A 156 4.11 -18.38 -24.28
CA GLU A 156 4.92 -17.28 -24.83
C GLU A 156 5.07 -17.41 -26.36
N ARG A 157 5.30 -18.62 -26.85
CA ARG A 157 5.39 -18.91 -28.29
C ARG A 157 4.07 -18.65 -29.01
N LEU A 158 2.95 -19.16 -28.48
CA LEU A 158 1.62 -18.96 -29.05
C LEU A 158 1.26 -17.49 -29.17
N ALA A 159 1.52 -16.73 -28.13
CA ALA A 159 1.25 -15.28 -28.10
C ALA A 159 2.19 -14.52 -29.07
N ALA A 160 3.46 -14.96 -29.20
CA ALA A 160 4.41 -14.39 -30.14
C ALA A 160 4.05 -14.67 -31.60
N ASP A 161 3.67 -15.88 -31.90
CA ASP A 161 3.32 -16.32 -33.28
C ASP A 161 2.05 -15.60 -33.79
N ARG A 162 1.08 -15.35 -32.87
CA ARG A 162 -0.17 -14.67 -33.21
C ARG A 162 -0.05 -13.16 -33.24
N PHE A 163 0.67 -12.58 -32.25
CA PHE A 163 0.73 -11.14 -31.97
C PHE A 163 2.17 -10.70 -31.69
N ALA A 164 3.06 -10.84 -32.67
CA ALA A 164 4.50 -10.56 -32.55
C ALA A 164 4.78 -9.13 -32.04
N HIS A 165 3.93 -8.17 -32.39
CA HIS A 165 4.09 -6.76 -32.04
C HIS A 165 3.29 -6.34 -30.78
N ALA A 166 2.51 -7.24 -30.18
CA ALA A 166 1.79 -6.90 -28.95
C ALA A 166 2.75 -6.86 -27.75
N LYS A 167 2.64 -5.82 -26.92
CA LYS A 167 3.35 -5.77 -25.64
C LYS A 167 2.75 -6.80 -24.69
N ARG A 168 3.54 -7.79 -24.28
CA ARG A 168 3.14 -8.84 -23.33
C ARG A 168 4.11 -9.04 -22.19
N PHE A 169 5.32 -8.43 -22.29
CA PHE A 169 6.41 -8.55 -21.30
C PHE A 169 6.71 -10.02 -20.98
N SER A 170 7.21 -10.71 -22.01
CA SER A 170 7.47 -12.16 -22.00
C SER A 170 8.25 -12.62 -20.76
N LEU A 171 7.89 -13.82 -20.30
CA LEU A 171 8.55 -14.52 -19.18
C LEU A 171 9.78 -15.33 -19.62
N GLU A 172 10.06 -15.43 -20.92
CA GLU A 172 11.13 -16.25 -21.46
C GLU A 172 12.49 -15.96 -20.81
N GLY A 173 13.12 -17.02 -20.30
CA GLY A 173 14.33 -16.99 -19.48
C GLY A 173 14.07 -17.02 -17.97
N CYS A 174 12.79 -17.04 -17.55
CA CYS A 174 12.37 -17.20 -16.16
C CYS A 174 11.10 -18.07 -16.04
N GLU A 175 10.89 -19.03 -16.96
CA GLU A 175 9.69 -19.87 -17.02
C GLU A 175 9.47 -20.68 -15.74
N SER A 176 10.52 -20.93 -14.98
CA SER A 176 10.48 -21.57 -13.66
C SER A 176 9.64 -20.82 -12.63
N LEU A 177 9.27 -19.54 -12.89
CA LEU A 177 8.31 -18.79 -12.06
C LEU A 177 6.95 -19.49 -11.98
N VAL A 178 6.49 -20.14 -13.07
CA VAL A 178 5.18 -20.82 -13.10
C VAL A 178 5.15 -21.98 -12.10
N PRO A 179 6.02 -23.00 -12.17
CA PRO A 179 6.02 -24.08 -11.20
C PRO A 179 6.43 -23.62 -9.78
N LEU A 180 7.18 -22.53 -9.64
CA LEU A 180 7.47 -21.91 -8.34
C LEU A 180 6.19 -21.44 -7.66
N LEU A 181 5.39 -20.60 -8.34
CA LEU A 181 4.14 -20.06 -7.79
C LEU A 181 3.14 -21.18 -7.48
N GLU A 182 3.00 -22.17 -8.34
CA GLU A 182 2.13 -23.31 -8.10
C GLU A 182 2.56 -24.10 -6.87
N THR A 183 3.86 -24.35 -6.71
CA THR A 183 4.40 -25.02 -5.52
C THR A 183 4.17 -24.21 -4.26
N LEU A 184 4.37 -22.88 -4.29
CA LEU A 184 4.06 -22.01 -3.16
C LEU A 184 2.59 -22.13 -2.74
N PHE A 185 1.68 -22.18 -3.72
CA PHE A 185 0.24 -22.24 -3.44
C PHE A 185 -0.19 -23.60 -2.91
N ASP A 186 0.31 -24.70 -3.47
CA ASP A 186 0.03 -26.05 -3.00
C ASP A 186 0.52 -26.26 -1.56
N GLU A 187 1.75 -25.85 -1.27
CA GLU A 187 2.32 -25.92 0.08
C GLU A 187 1.59 -24.98 1.06
N ALA A 188 1.21 -23.78 0.63
CA ALA A 188 0.42 -22.88 1.46
C ALA A 188 -0.96 -23.48 1.81
N GLY A 189 -1.64 -24.09 0.83
CA GLY A 189 -2.89 -24.82 1.07
C GLY A 189 -2.72 -25.93 2.09
N SER A 190 -1.63 -26.70 1.99
CA SER A 190 -1.27 -27.77 2.92
C SER A 190 -0.99 -27.26 4.35
N CYS A 191 -0.48 -26.02 4.46
CA CYS A 191 -0.30 -25.32 5.75
C CYS A 191 -1.58 -24.63 6.27
N GLY A 192 -2.73 -24.84 5.64
CA GLY A 192 -4.01 -24.30 6.10
C GLY A 192 -4.37 -22.92 5.56
N VAL A 193 -3.58 -22.34 4.67
CA VAL A 193 -3.94 -21.09 3.97
C VAL A 193 -5.16 -21.34 3.09
N ARG A 194 -6.11 -20.40 3.07
CA ARG A 194 -7.32 -20.46 2.26
C ARG A 194 -7.44 -19.34 1.24
N GLN A 195 -6.61 -18.31 1.37
CA GLN A 195 -6.58 -17.21 0.43
C GLN A 195 -5.15 -16.72 0.19
N VAL A 196 -4.81 -16.52 -1.08
CA VAL A 196 -3.54 -15.91 -1.51
C VAL A 196 -3.85 -14.58 -2.18
N PHE A 197 -3.14 -13.54 -1.75
CA PHE A 197 -3.12 -12.25 -2.43
C PHE A 197 -1.81 -12.11 -3.18
N LEU A 198 -1.89 -12.13 -4.50
CA LEU A 198 -0.74 -12.07 -5.40
C LEU A 198 -0.61 -10.68 -6.00
N GLY A 199 0.56 -10.06 -5.83
CA GLY A 199 0.99 -8.91 -6.60
C GLY A 199 2.04 -9.33 -7.61
N LEU A 200 1.89 -8.89 -8.85
CA LEU A 200 2.83 -9.23 -9.90
C LEU A 200 2.90 -8.05 -10.88
N PRO A 201 4.09 -7.48 -11.17
CA PRO A 201 4.21 -6.45 -12.19
C PRO A 201 3.89 -7.02 -13.57
N HIS A 202 4.22 -6.31 -14.62
CA HIS A 202 3.85 -6.72 -15.99
C HIS A 202 4.53 -8.00 -16.49
N ARG A 203 5.84 -8.23 -16.14
CA ARG A 203 6.60 -9.40 -16.69
C ARG A 203 6.07 -10.71 -16.15
N GLY A 204 5.67 -11.59 -17.09
CA GLY A 204 5.10 -12.89 -16.78
C GLY A 204 3.64 -12.85 -16.32
N ARG A 205 2.99 -11.68 -16.27
CA ARG A 205 1.59 -11.58 -15.80
C ARG A 205 0.62 -12.36 -16.67
N LEU A 206 0.71 -12.24 -17.98
CA LEU A 206 -0.19 -12.97 -18.89
C LEU A 206 0.01 -14.47 -18.76
N ASN A 207 1.28 -14.92 -18.65
CA ASN A 207 1.61 -16.31 -18.42
C ASN A 207 1.05 -16.80 -17.06
N ALA A 208 1.19 -16.03 -16.00
CA ALA A 208 0.61 -16.36 -14.70
C ALA A 208 -0.93 -16.40 -14.72
N LEU A 209 -1.59 -15.47 -15.42
CA LEU A 209 -3.05 -15.50 -15.60
C LEU A 209 -3.51 -16.79 -16.27
N VAL A 210 -2.84 -17.21 -17.35
CA VAL A 210 -3.22 -18.42 -18.09
C VAL A 210 -2.78 -19.69 -17.36
N ASN A 211 -1.51 -19.82 -17.04
CA ASN A 211 -0.96 -21.06 -16.52
C ASN A 211 -1.17 -21.26 -15.02
N VAL A 212 -1.14 -20.22 -14.20
CA VAL A 212 -1.25 -20.33 -12.73
C VAL A 212 -2.67 -20.10 -12.24
N MET A 213 -3.36 -19.09 -12.82
CA MET A 213 -4.72 -18.74 -12.43
C MET A 213 -5.79 -19.50 -13.24
N GLY A 214 -5.41 -20.13 -14.37
CA GLY A 214 -6.31 -20.90 -15.22
C GLY A 214 -7.28 -20.06 -16.05
N PHE A 215 -6.87 -18.85 -16.44
CA PHE A 215 -7.65 -18.03 -17.37
C PHE A 215 -7.65 -18.65 -18.76
N ASP A 216 -8.76 -18.48 -19.48
CA ASP A 216 -8.88 -18.97 -20.86
C ASP A 216 -7.82 -18.33 -21.76
N ALA A 217 -7.02 -19.19 -22.41
CA ALA A 217 -5.93 -18.73 -23.28
C ALA A 217 -6.45 -17.99 -24.51
N GLN A 218 -7.58 -18.44 -25.12
CA GLN A 218 -8.15 -17.77 -26.28
C GLN A 218 -8.68 -16.38 -25.90
N GLY A 219 -9.39 -16.25 -24.77
CA GLY A 219 -9.86 -14.95 -24.27
C GLY A 219 -8.71 -13.99 -23.90
N MET A 220 -7.53 -14.51 -23.54
CA MET A 220 -6.33 -13.67 -23.36
C MET A 220 -5.70 -13.28 -24.71
N LEU A 221 -5.72 -14.14 -25.73
CA LEU A 221 -5.29 -13.80 -27.08
C LEU A 221 -6.20 -12.73 -27.70
N ASP A 222 -7.52 -12.85 -27.53
CA ASP A 222 -8.48 -11.85 -28.01
C ASP A 222 -8.23 -10.46 -27.40
N ARG A 223 -7.66 -10.39 -26.21
CA ARG A 223 -7.26 -9.11 -25.57
C ARG A 223 -5.97 -8.52 -26.16
N LEU A 224 -5.15 -9.34 -26.81
CA LEU A 224 -3.93 -8.90 -27.50
C LEU A 224 -4.20 -8.53 -28.96
N ASP A 225 -5.32 -8.96 -29.51
CA ASP A 225 -5.76 -8.66 -30.87
C ASP A 225 -6.37 -7.25 -30.93
N PRO A 226 -5.72 -6.26 -31.54
CA PRO A 226 -6.22 -4.88 -31.56
C PRO A 226 -7.56 -4.73 -32.29
N ASP A 227 -7.91 -5.68 -33.15
CA ASP A 227 -9.12 -5.66 -33.95
C ASP A 227 -10.29 -6.43 -33.31
N SER A 228 -10.06 -7.07 -32.15
CA SER A 228 -11.11 -7.80 -31.45
C SER A 228 -12.05 -6.85 -30.69
N GLU A 229 -13.33 -7.22 -30.62
CA GLU A 229 -14.31 -6.50 -29.79
C GLU A 229 -13.91 -6.48 -28.30
N VAL A 230 -13.23 -7.53 -27.83
CA VAL A 230 -12.75 -7.65 -26.46
C VAL A 230 -11.66 -6.63 -26.19
N ALA A 231 -10.69 -6.46 -27.09
CA ALA A 231 -9.62 -5.47 -26.94
C ALA A 231 -10.16 -4.04 -27.05
N ILE A 232 -11.08 -3.78 -27.98
CA ILE A 232 -11.72 -2.48 -28.17
C ILE A 232 -12.52 -2.05 -26.90
N ALA A 233 -13.16 -3.01 -26.24
CA ALA A 233 -13.97 -2.74 -25.06
C ALA A 233 -13.17 -2.67 -23.75
N GLN A 234 -11.88 -3.00 -23.73
CA GLN A 234 -11.10 -2.99 -22.48
C GLN A 234 -10.74 -1.56 -22.04
N ARG A 235 -10.74 -1.37 -20.72
CA ARG A 235 -10.49 -0.05 -20.10
C ARG A 235 -9.06 0.11 -19.60
N ASP A 236 -8.25 -0.95 -19.64
CA ASP A 236 -6.83 -0.96 -19.30
C ASP A 236 -6.08 -2.04 -20.08
N LEU A 237 -4.77 -2.01 -20.01
CA LEU A 237 -3.86 -2.88 -20.76
C LEU A 237 -3.92 -4.33 -20.25
N PRO A 238 -3.80 -5.34 -21.14
CA PRO A 238 -3.91 -6.75 -20.75
C PRO A 238 -2.92 -7.16 -19.65
N TYR A 239 -1.72 -6.61 -19.65
CA TYR A 239 -0.68 -6.89 -18.65
C TYR A 239 -0.83 -6.12 -17.33
N HIS A 240 -1.98 -5.44 -17.13
CA HIS A 240 -2.41 -4.85 -15.86
C HIS A 240 -3.56 -5.59 -15.18
N LEU A 241 -4.18 -6.54 -15.90
CA LEU A 241 -5.36 -7.25 -15.43
C LEU A 241 -5.11 -7.99 -14.11
N GLY A 242 -6.03 -7.82 -13.19
CA GLY A 242 -6.16 -8.68 -12.01
C GLY A 242 -7.09 -9.87 -12.29
N GLY A 243 -7.28 -10.71 -11.28
CA GLY A 243 -8.18 -11.83 -11.41
C GLY A 243 -8.41 -12.59 -10.12
N LEU A 244 -9.45 -13.40 -10.13
CA LEU A 244 -9.80 -14.32 -9.06
C LEU A 244 -9.89 -15.73 -9.62
N ALA A 245 -9.25 -16.67 -8.97
CA ALA A 245 -9.32 -18.08 -9.32
C ALA A 245 -9.49 -18.95 -8.07
N LYS A 246 -10.05 -20.13 -8.25
CA LYS A 246 -10.13 -21.15 -7.22
C LYS A 246 -9.26 -22.33 -7.63
N ARG A 247 -8.46 -22.80 -6.72
CA ARG A 247 -7.57 -23.94 -6.89
C ARG A 247 -7.92 -25.02 -5.87
N THR A 248 -8.08 -26.24 -6.29
CA THR A 248 -8.22 -27.39 -5.39
C THR A 248 -6.81 -27.86 -5.00
N THR A 249 -6.56 -27.94 -3.71
CA THR A 249 -5.35 -28.53 -3.10
C THR A 249 -5.74 -29.77 -2.32
N ASP A 250 -4.77 -30.59 -1.93
CA ASP A 250 -5.01 -31.77 -1.10
C ASP A 250 -5.68 -31.42 0.24
N ALA A 251 -5.48 -30.19 0.73
CA ALA A 251 -6.05 -29.68 1.98
C ALA A 251 -7.37 -28.89 1.82
N GLY A 252 -7.93 -28.83 0.60
CA GLY A 252 -9.17 -28.14 0.31
C GLY A 252 -9.05 -27.00 -0.73
N GLU A 253 -10.09 -26.19 -0.85
CA GLU A 253 -10.14 -25.09 -1.80
C GLU A 253 -9.26 -23.90 -1.34
N LEU A 254 -8.47 -23.35 -2.27
CA LEU A 254 -7.66 -22.18 -2.11
C LEU A 254 -8.12 -21.09 -3.10
N THR A 255 -8.42 -19.91 -2.60
CA THR A 255 -8.76 -18.74 -3.44
C THR A 255 -7.50 -17.96 -3.76
N LEU A 256 -7.27 -17.71 -5.05
CA LEU A 256 -6.16 -16.89 -5.55
C LEU A 256 -6.71 -15.55 -6.02
N VAL A 257 -6.17 -14.45 -5.51
CA VAL A 257 -6.53 -13.08 -5.90
C VAL A 257 -5.29 -12.39 -6.45
N LEU A 258 -5.24 -12.17 -7.75
CA LEU A 258 -4.20 -11.36 -8.39
C LEU A 258 -4.67 -9.91 -8.41
N ALA A 259 -3.99 -9.04 -7.70
CA ALA A 259 -4.30 -7.61 -7.69
C ALA A 259 -3.98 -6.98 -9.07
N PRO A 260 -4.89 -6.16 -9.64
CA PRO A 260 -4.55 -5.36 -10.81
C PRO A 260 -3.53 -4.27 -10.42
N ASN A 261 -2.75 -3.80 -11.38
CA ASN A 261 -1.81 -2.70 -11.15
C ASN A 261 -1.54 -1.89 -12.42
N PRO A 262 -1.17 -0.61 -12.28
CA PRO A 262 -0.71 0.20 -13.40
C PRO A 262 0.75 -0.13 -13.78
N SER A 263 1.27 0.54 -14.81
CA SER A 263 2.69 0.46 -15.17
C SER A 263 3.67 1.08 -14.14
N HIS A 264 3.15 1.71 -13.09
CA HIS A 264 3.95 2.26 -11.99
C HIS A 264 4.48 1.12 -11.12
N LEU A 265 5.75 0.79 -11.32
CA LEU A 265 6.38 -0.38 -10.72
C LEU A 265 6.34 -0.31 -9.19
N GLN A 266 6.12 -1.45 -8.54
CA GLN A 266 6.09 -1.67 -7.10
C GLN A 266 4.89 -1.05 -6.36
N SER A 267 4.10 -0.17 -6.99
CA SER A 267 2.92 0.44 -6.33
C SER A 267 1.89 -0.60 -5.86
N VAL A 268 1.81 -1.76 -6.50
CA VAL A 268 0.91 -2.85 -6.08
C VAL A 268 1.34 -3.53 -4.76
N TYR A 269 2.58 -3.35 -4.32
CA TYR A 269 3.08 -4.04 -3.13
C TYR A 269 2.33 -3.63 -1.86
N PRO A 270 2.25 -2.35 -1.46
CA PRO A 270 1.45 -1.97 -0.30
C PRO A 270 -0.04 -2.31 -0.47
N VAL A 271 -0.58 -2.27 -1.70
CA VAL A 271 -1.98 -2.63 -1.98
C VAL A 271 -2.25 -4.09 -1.61
N VAL A 272 -1.39 -5.02 -2.04
CA VAL A 272 -1.52 -6.45 -1.71
C VAL A 272 -1.41 -6.69 -0.20
N CYS A 273 -0.50 -5.99 0.47
CA CYS A 273 -0.38 -6.07 1.93
C CYS A 273 -1.64 -5.55 2.64
N GLY A 274 -2.21 -4.46 2.13
CA GLY A 274 -3.48 -3.92 2.63
C GLY A 274 -4.66 -4.88 2.43
N MET A 275 -4.76 -5.49 1.24
CA MET A 275 -5.78 -6.52 0.96
C MET A 275 -5.65 -7.72 1.90
N ALA A 276 -4.43 -8.23 2.10
CA ALA A 276 -4.18 -9.35 2.99
C ALA A 276 -4.54 -9.01 4.45
N ARG A 277 -4.19 -7.81 4.91
CA ARG A 277 -4.55 -7.35 6.26
C ARG A 277 -6.06 -7.18 6.40
N GLY A 278 -6.72 -6.57 5.43
CA GLY A 278 -8.17 -6.42 5.42
C GLY A 278 -8.91 -7.76 5.50
N HIS A 279 -8.41 -8.77 4.77
CA HIS A 279 -8.94 -10.13 4.86
C HIS A 279 -8.82 -10.70 6.27
N LEU A 280 -7.65 -10.59 6.90
CA LEU A 280 -7.42 -11.10 8.26
C LEU A 280 -8.30 -10.40 9.30
N ASP A 281 -8.56 -9.11 9.14
CA ASP A 281 -9.41 -8.35 10.05
C ASP A 281 -10.90 -8.71 9.91
N GLU A 282 -11.35 -9.11 8.71
CA GLU A 282 -12.72 -9.61 8.46
C GLU A 282 -12.85 -11.11 8.77
N HIS A 283 -11.78 -11.89 8.59
CA HIS A 283 -11.77 -13.34 8.70
C HIS A 283 -10.56 -13.84 9.53
N PRO A 284 -10.51 -13.54 10.84
CA PRO A 284 -9.33 -13.83 11.67
C PRO A 284 -8.98 -15.33 11.75
N ASP A 285 -9.96 -16.21 11.57
CA ASP A 285 -9.78 -17.66 11.58
C ASP A 285 -9.41 -18.24 10.20
N THR A 286 -9.27 -17.39 9.17
CA THR A 286 -8.96 -17.83 7.81
C THR A 286 -7.60 -17.30 7.39
N PRO A 287 -6.52 -18.08 7.56
CA PRO A 287 -5.18 -17.63 7.21
C PRO A 287 -5.04 -17.26 5.74
N CYS A 288 -4.33 -16.17 5.47
CA CYS A 288 -3.99 -15.78 4.12
C CYS A 288 -2.48 -15.64 3.91
N LEU A 289 -2.08 -15.61 2.65
CA LEU A 289 -0.69 -15.45 2.23
C LEU A 289 -0.56 -14.31 1.22
N PRO A 290 0.07 -13.19 1.57
CA PRO A 290 0.53 -12.23 0.58
C PRO A 290 1.80 -12.75 -0.12
N VAL A 291 1.76 -12.77 -1.45
CA VAL A 291 2.90 -13.11 -2.33
C VAL A 291 3.16 -11.94 -3.25
N MET A 292 4.39 -11.47 -3.27
CA MET A 292 4.80 -10.37 -4.15
C MET A 292 5.87 -10.81 -5.11
N VAL A 293 5.58 -10.74 -6.40
CA VAL A 293 6.56 -10.87 -7.47
C VAL A 293 7.11 -9.48 -7.81
N HIS A 294 8.43 -9.38 -7.98
CA HIS A 294 9.14 -8.13 -8.23
C HIS A 294 10.08 -8.27 -9.43
N GLY A 295 10.40 -7.17 -10.11
CA GLY A 295 11.59 -7.09 -10.96
C GLY A 295 12.77 -6.58 -10.13
N ASP A 296 13.96 -7.10 -10.37
CA ASP A 296 15.17 -6.85 -9.60
C ASP A 296 15.57 -5.37 -9.49
N ALA A 297 15.62 -4.66 -10.60
CA ALA A 297 15.96 -3.25 -10.62
C ALA A 297 14.94 -2.38 -9.90
N ALA A 298 13.65 -2.70 -10.04
CA ALA A 298 12.57 -1.97 -9.37
C ALA A 298 12.54 -2.26 -7.87
N PHE A 299 12.84 -3.49 -7.46
CA PHE A 299 12.91 -3.86 -6.05
C PHE A 299 14.04 -3.12 -5.33
N ALA A 300 15.20 -2.98 -5.95
CA ALA A 300 16.34 -2.26 -5.40
C ALA A 300 16.18 -0.73 -5.45
N GLY A 301 15.43 -0.20 -6.44
CA GLY A 301 15.46 1.23 -6.77
C GLY A 301 14.22 2.04 -6.39
N GLN A 302 13.05 1.40 -6.22
CA GLN A 302 11.80 2.11 -5.94
C GLN A 302 11.62 2.36 -4.44
N GLY A 303 11.45 3.62 -4.03
CA GLY A 303 11.31 4.01 -2.62
C GLY A 303 10.15 3.34 -1.90
N VAL A 304 9.02 3.12 -2.59
CA VAL A 304 7.84 2.44 -2.04
C VAL A 304 8.13 1.01 -1.57
N VAL A 305 9.17 0.35 -2.08
CA VAL A 305 9.60 -0.97 -1.58
C VAL A 305 10.13 -0.85 -0.15
N MET A 306 11.04 0.10 0.10
CA MET A 306 11.59 0.32 1.44
C MET A 306 10.52 0.77 2.42
N GLU A 307 9.63 1.65 2.00
CA GLU A 307 8.50 2.11 2.80
C GLU A 307 7.59 0.94 3.18
N THR A 308 7.21 0.09 2.22
CA THR A 308 6.32 -1.04 2.46
C THR A 308 6.98 -2.11 3.35
N LEU A 309 8.26 -2.42 3.13
CA LEU A 309 9.02 -3.33 4.00
C LEU A 309 9.01 -2.85 5.46
N ASN A 310 9.19 -1.54 5.68
CA ASN A 310 9.12 -0.96 7.02
C ASN A 310 7.69 -0.99 7.58
N LEU A 311 6.69 -0.72 6.75
CA LEU A 311 5.28 -0.68 7.11
C LEU A 311 4.79 -2.06 7.61
N THR A 312 5.03 -3.13 6.83
CA THR A 312 4.51 -4.49 7.11
C THR A 312 5.07 -5.13 8.38
N ARG A 313 6.12 -4.54 8.95
CA ARG A 313 6.71 -4.96 10.24
C ARG A 313 6.02 -4.32 11.46
N ARG A 314 5.07 -3.42 11.27
CA ARG A 314 4.39 -2.70 12.33
C ARG A 314 3.07 -3.38 12.71
N SER A 315 2.74 -3.29 14.02
CA SER A 315 1.42 -3.67 14.51
C SER A 315 0.35 -2.84 13.77
N GLY A 316 -0.74 -3.48 13.38
CA GLY A 316 -1.80 -2.85 12.60
C GLY A 316 -1.60 -2.90 11.07
N TYR A 317 -0.37 -3.20 10.58
CA TYR A 317 -0.08 -3.33 9.15
C TYR A 317 0.38 -4.74 8.76
N THR A 318 0.87 -5.53 9.68
CA THR A 318 1.37 -6.87 9.38
C THR A 318 0.26 -7.83 8.95
N ALA A 319 0.57 -8.66 7.95
CA ALA A 319 -0.26 -9.79 7.51
C ALA A 319 0.44 -11.15 7.76
N GLY A 320 1.34 -11.20 8.75
CA GLY A 320 2.05 -12.43 9.12
C GLY A 320 3.22 -12.77 8.20
N GLY A 321 3.82 -11.77 7.55
CA GLY A 321 4.94 -11.91 6.63
C GLY A 321 4.51 -12.10 5.17
N VAL A 322 5.36 -11.64 4.26
CA VAL A 322 5.20 -11.70 2.80
C VAL A 322 6.22 -12.68 2.21
N VAL A 323 5.81 -13.49 1.25
CA VAL A 323 6.76 -14.22 0.40
C VAL A 323 7.05 -13.36 -0.82
N HIS A 324 8.30 -12.92 -0.94
CA HIS A 324 8.78 -12.15 -2.08
C HIS A 324 9.42 -13.06 -3.10
N VAL A 325 9.09 -12.88 -4.37
CA VAL A 325 9.75 -13.56 -5.50
C VAL A 325 10.31 -12.49 -6.42
N ILE A 326 11.62 -12.44 -6.58
CA ILE A 326 12.24 -11.48 -7.48
C ILE A 326 12.55 -12.19 -8.80
N VAL A 327 11.89 -11.79 -9.88
CA VAL A 327 12.24 -12.23 -11.25
C VAL A 327 13.46 -11.43 -11.67
N ASN A 328 14.64 -11.95 -11.33
CA ASN A 328 15.92 -11.29 -11.50
C ASN A 328 16.52 -11.65 -12.86
N ASN A 329 16.23 -10.84 -13.86
CA ASN A 329 16.82 -11.02 -15.19
C ASN A 329 18.17 -10.29 -15.35
N GLN A 330 18.72 -9.76 -14.28
CA GLN A 330 20.06 -9.16 -14.16
C GLN A 330 20.25 -7.90 -15.03
N ILE A 331 19.16 -7.24 -15.43
CA ILE A 331 19.20 -6.04 -16.24
C ILE A 331 18.02 -5.12 -15.92
N GLY A 332 18.29 -3.83 -15.72
CA GLY A 332 17.28 -2.83 -15.42
C GLY A 332 16.77 -2.12 -16.67
N PHE A 333 15.50 -2.26 -17.01
CA PHE A 333 14.89 -1.61 -18.17
C PHE A 333 15.68 -1.92 -19.44
N THR A 334 16.32 -0.91 -20.08
CA THR A 334 17.21 -1.05 -21.25
C THR A 334 18.67 -0.79 -20.89
N THR A 335 19.00 -0.64 -19.60
CA THR A 335 20.31 -0.24 -19.12
C THR A 335 21.32 -1.38 -19.25
N PRO A 336 22.39 -1.24 -20.05
CA PRO A 336 23.30 -2.34 -20.35
C PRO A 336 24.29 -2.67 -19.22
N ASN A 337 24.48 -1.76 -18.28
CA ASN A 337 25.45 -1.89 -17.20
C ASN A 337 24.74 -2.04 -15.84
N VAL A 338 24.98 -3.14 -15.16
CA VAL A 338 24.39 -3.42 -13.83
C VAL A 338 24.78 -2.34 -12.80
N MET A 339 25.98 -1.77 -12.88
CA MET A 339 26.45 -0.71 -11.98
C MET A 339 25.67 0.61 -12.13
N ASP A 340 25.01 0.81 -13.27
CA ASP A 340 24.13 1.97 -13.47
C ASP A 340 22.75 1.75 -12.87
N VAL A 341 22.42 0.51 -12.50
CA VAL A 341 21.10 0.10 -11.97
C VAL A 341 21.11 0.06 -10.45
N ARG A 342 22.21 -0.37 -9.85
CA ARG A 342 22.36 -0.50 -8.39
C ARG A 342 23.80 -0.35 -7.94
N ALA A 343 23.98 0.11 -6.71
CA ALA A 343 25.31 0.25 -6.09
C ALA A 343 25.81 -1.04 -5.43
N ASN A 344 24.93 -2.00 -5.15
CA ASN A 344 25.19 -3.21 -4.38
C ASN A 344 25.31 -4.45 -5.29
N ASP A 345 25.97 -5.50 -4.79
CA ASP A 345 26.10 -6.77 -5.50
C ASP A 345 24.75 -7.46 -5.72
N TYR A 346 23.84 -7.34 -4.74
CA TYR A 346 22.51 -7.98 -4.78
C TYR A 346 21.36 -6.97 -4.72
N CYS A 347 20.38 -7.14 -5.58
CA CYS A 347 19.15 -6.32 -5.53
C CYS A 347 18.37 -6.51 -4.22
N THR A 348 18.66 -7.59 -3.50
CA THR A 348 18.01 -7.97 -2.25
C THR A 348 18.61 -7.35 -1.00
N ASP A 349 19.70 -6.59 -1.10
CA ASP A 349 20.36 -5.99 0.09
C ASP A 349 19.44 -5.08 0.91
N VAL A 350 18.42 -4.49 0.27
CA VAL A 350 17.37 -3.69 0.94
C VAL A 350 16.61 -4.49 2.01
N THR A 351 16.51 -5.81 1.89
CA THR A 351 15.75 -6.67 2.82
C THR A 351 16.41 -6.83 4.19
N ARG A 352 17.69 -6.48 4.31
CA ARG A 352 18.43 -6.50 5.58
C ARG A 352 17.83 -5.56 6.62
N MET A 353 17.14 -4.47 6.19
CA MET A 353 16.46 -3.56 7.11
C MET A 353 15.33 -4.22 7.91
N VAL A 354 14.75 -5.32 7.41
CA VAL A 354 13.61 -6.02 8.02
C VAL A 354 13.90 -7.45 8.45
N ASP A 355 15.17 -7.84 8.54
CA ASP A 355 15.61 -9.19 8.93
C ASP A 355 15.04 -10.31 8.03
N ALA A 356 14.77 -10.05 6.75
CA ALA A 356 14.29 -11.07 5.84
C ALA A 356 15.46 -11.86 5.24
N PRO A 357 15.44 -13.20 5.31
CA PRO A 357 16.42 -14.05 4.63
C PRO A 357 16.16 -14.09 3.13
N VAL A 358 17.20 -14.37 2.34
CA VAL A 358 17.14 -14.50 0.90
C VAL A 358 17.61 -15.89 0.47
N LEU A 359 16.82 -16.51 -0.39
CA LEU A 359 17.18 -17.72 -1.14
C LEU A 359 17.44 -17.28 -2.58
N HIS A 360 18.71 -17.14 -2.94
CA HIS A 360 19.10 -16.92 -4.34
C HIS A 360 19.03 -18.27 -5.07
N VAL A 361 18.33 -18.36 -6.17
CA VAL A 361 18.16 -19.62 -6.90
C VAL A 361 18.33 -19.43 -8.40
N ASN A 362 19.04 -20.36 -9.04
CA ASN A 362 19.21 -20.40 -10.47
C ASN A 362 17.89 -20.84 -11.16
N ALA A 363 17.36 -20.00 -12.05
CA ALA A 363 16.11 -20.29 -12.75
C ALA A 363 16.18 -21.50 -13.69
N ASP A 364 17.37 -21.90 -14.15
CA ASP A 364 17.58 -23.06 -15.01
C ASP A 364 17.74 -24.39 -14.21
N ASP A 365 17.67 -24.34 -12.90
CA ASP A 365 17.54 -25.52 -12.03
C ASP A 365 16.12 -25.56 -11.41
N PRO A 366 15.12 -26.07 -12.14
CA PRO A 366 13.73 -26.00 -11.67
C PRO A 366 13.48 -26.88 -10.43
N GLU A 367 14.26 -27.94 -10.18
CA GLU A 367 14.15 -28.70 -8.92
C GLU A 367 14.65 -27.89 -7.72
N ALA A 368 15.71 -27.09 -7.90
CA ALA A 368 16.18 -26.15 -6.89
C ALA A 368 15.14 -25.03 -6.61
N VAL A 369 14.48 -24.55 -7.66
CA VAL A 369 13.40 -23.56 -7.54
C VAL A 369 12.23 -24.08 -6.70
N LEU A 370 11.81 -25.35 -6.92
CA LEU A 370 10.75 -25.93 -6.07
C LEU A 370 11.19 -26.10 -4.60
N ARG A 371 12.47 -26.42 -4.37
CA ARG A 371 13.01 -26.49 -2.99
C ARG A 371 13.00 -25.13 -2.31
N ALA A 372 13.44 -24.08 -3.00
CA ALA A 372 13.40 -22.71 -2.48
C ALA A 372 11.96 -22.28 -2.14
N ALA A 373 10.99 -22.63 -2.97
CA ALA A 373 9.57 -22.36 -2.71
C ALA A 373 9.08 -23.03 -1.43
N ARG A 374 9.40 -24.30 -1.21
CA ARG A 374 9.04 -25.02 0.04
C ARG A 374 9.68 -24.41 1.27
N ILE A 375 10.97 -24.16 1.25
CA ILE A 375 11.67 -23.53 2.37
C ILE A 375 11.06 -22.15 2.68
N ALA A 376 10.70 -21.38 1.66
CA ALA A 376 10.12 -20.06 1.83
C ALA A 376 8.75 -20.10 2.51
N ILE A 377 7.85 -20.97 2.07
CA ILE A 377 6.53 -21.07 2.69
C ILE A 377 6.61 -21.60 4.11
N GLU A 378 7.42 -22.63 4.35
CA GLU A 378 7.64 -23.17 5.68
C GLU A 378 8.20 -22.11 6.64
N TYR A 379 9.19 -21.31 6.19
CA TYR A 379 9.76 -20.23 7.00
C TYR A 379 8.71 -19.18 7.35
N ARG A 380 7.93 -18.75 6.34
CA ARG A 380 6.87 -17.75 6.55
C ARG A 380 5.83 -18.26 7.54
N MET A 381 5.39 -19.50 7.39
CA MET A 381 4.37 -20.09 8.27
C MET A 381 4.86 -20.29 9.69
N GLU A 382 6.10 -20.77 9.86
CA GLU A 382 6.69 -21.01 11.19
C GLU A 382 7.01 -19.71 11.95
N HIS A 383 7.47 -18.68 11.22
CA HIS A 383 8.03 -17.49 11.87
C HIS A 383 7.18 -16.22 11.72
N GLY A 384 6.11 -16.24 10.92
CA GLY A 384 5.29 -15.06 10.63
C GLY A 384 6.11 -13.87 10.11
N ALA A 385 7.06 -14.13 9.21
CA ALA A 385 8.04 -13.15 8.77
C ALA A 385 8.30 -13.23 7.27
N ASP A 386 8.78 -12.11 6.73
CA ASP A 386 9.11 -12.00 5.31
C ASP A 386 10.29 -12.91 4.95
N ILE A 387 10.25 -13.44 3.74
CA ILE A 387 11.31 -14.20 3.10
C ILE A 387 11.36 -13.88 1.61
N VAL A 388 12.55 -13.92 1.03
CA VAL A 388 12.76 -13.56 -0.38
C VAL A 388 13.30 -14.76 -1.14
N ILE A 389 12.73 -15.03 -2.30
CA ILE A 389 13.28 -15.93 -3.33
C ILE A 389 13.78 -15.02 -4.46
N ASP A 390 15.08 -14.94 -4.64
CA ASP A 390 15.71 -14.24 -5.76
C ASP A 390 15.92 -15.26 -6.90
N LEU A 391 15.00 -15.27 -7.86
CA LEU A 391 14.98 -16.16 -9.02
C LEU A 391 15.87 -15.56 -10.12
N LEU A 392 17.14 -15.97 -10.13
CA LEU A 392 18.11 -15.48 -11.10
C LEU A 392 17.94 -16.19 -12.45
N GLY A 393 17.51 -15.44 -13.42
CA GLY A 393 17.33 -15.88 -14.80
C GLY A 393 17.96 -14.90 -15.78
N TYR A 394 17.39 -14.85 -16.94
CA TYR A 394 17.74 -13.90 -18.00
C TYR A 394 16.46 -13.46 -18.72
N ARG A 395 16.61 -12.56 -19.67
CA ARG A 395 15.52 -12.05 -20.49
C ARG A 395 15.82 -12.32 -21.95
N ARG A 396 15.05 -13.21 -22.59
CA ARG A 396 15.29 -13.61 -23.99
C ARG A 396 14.93 -12.50 -24.98
N LEU A 397 13.83 -11.80 -24.74
CA LEU A 397 13.45 -10.61 -25.48
C LEU A 397 13.93 -9.32 -24.78
N GLY A 398 13.65 -8.16 -25.35
CA GLY A 398 13.98 -6.87 -24.73
C GLY A 398 13.17 -6.55 -23.46
N HIS A 399 13.20 -5.30 -23.03
CA HIS A 399 12.33 -4.86 -21.94
C HIS A 399 10.87 -5.11 -22.28
N SER A 400 10.48 -4.74 -23.48
CA SER A 400 9.28 -5.24 -24.14
C SER A 400 9.68 -5.87 -25.48
N GLU A 401 8.74 -6.45 -26.19
CA GLU A 401 8.93 -7.09 -27.49
C GLU A 401 9.43 -6.13 -28.58
N HIS A 402 9.29 -4.83 -28.37
CA HIS A 402 9.76 -3.78 -29.28
C HIS A 402 11.23 -3.35 -29.05
N ASP A 403 11.85 -3.81 -27.97
CA ASP A 403 13.22 -3.41 -27.62
C ASP A 403 14.26 -4.31 -28.33
N LEU A 404 15.20 -3.69 -29.02
CA LEU A 404 16.27 -4.37 -29.76
C LEU A 404 17.55 -4.50 -28.94
N THR A 405 17.60 -5.50 -28.09
CA THR A 405 18.71 -5.73 -27.13
C THR A 405 20.07 -5.87 -27.81
N ALA A 406 20.13 -6.39 -29.05
CA ALA A 406 21.36 -6.52 -29.81
C ALA A 406 22.09 -5.18 -30.05
N VAL A 407 21.37 -4.06 -30.03
CA VAL A 407 21.96 -2.72 -30.28
C VAL A 407 22.85 -2.28 -29.10
N THR A 408 22.41 -2.53 -27.88
CA THR A 408 23.12 -2.04 -26.67
C THR A 408 23.86 -3.15 -25.93
N GLN A 409 23.50 -4.43 -26.15
CA GLN A 409 24.01 -5.60 -25.43
C GLN A 409 24.32 -6.77 -26.37
N PRO A 410 25.15 -6.59 -27.41
CA PRO A 410 25.32 -7.60 -28.45
C PRO A 410 25.90 -8.92 -27.91
N ALA A 411 26.84 -8.88 -26.96
CA ALA A 411 27.44 -10.08 -26.39
C ALA A 411 26.44 -10.86 -25.51
N LEU A 412 25.64 -10.16 -24.70
CA LEU A 412 24.59 -10.78 -23.91
C LEU A 412 23.50 -11.36 -24.79
N HIS A 413 23.08 -10.63 -25.82
CA HIS A 413 22.09 -11.09 -26.81
C HIS A 413 22.54 -12.38 -27.49
N ALA A 414 23.80 -12.45 -27.95
CA ALA A 414 24.36 -13.64 -28.57
C ALA A 414 24.43 -14.84 -27.60
N ALA A 415 24.83 -14.61 -26.35
CA ALA A 415 24.85 -15.65 -25.32
C ALA A 415 23.44 -16.21 -25.05
N ILE A 416 22.44 -15.34 -24.89
CA ILE A 416 21.05 -15.75 -24.67
C ILE A 416 20.47 -16.48 -25.89
N ALA A 417 20.76 -16.00 -27.11
CA ALA A 417 20.26 -16.62 -28.34
C ALA A 417 20.76 -18.07 -28.52
N SER A 418 21.99 -18.38 -28.08
CA SER A 418 22.60 -19.71 -28.10
C SER A 418 22.26 -20.59 -26.90
N HIS A 419 21.66 -20.00 -25.84
CA HIS A 419 21.36 -20.74 -24.63
C HIS A 419 20.05 -21.55 -24.79
N PRO A 420 20.04 -22.87 -24.50
CA PRO A 420 18.83 -23.68 -24.60
C PRO A 420 17.80 -23.21 -23.55
N THR A 421 16.51 -23.47 -23.84
CA THR A 421 15.45 -23.13 -22.87
C THR A 421 15.53 -24.03 -21.64
N VAL A 422 14.99 -23.58 -20.49
CA VAL A 422 14.94 -24.41 -19.29
C VAL A 422 14.17 -25.72 -19.51
N THR A 423 13.15 -25.70 -20.37
CA THR A 423 12.41 -26.92 -20.78
C THR A 423 13.33 -27.91 -21.50
N GLU A 424 14.14 -27.43 -22.44
CA GLU A 424 15.11 -28.27 -23.17
C GLU A 424 16.16 -28.86 -22.23
N GLN A 425 16.74 -28.03 -21.37
CA GLN A 425 17.74 -28.45 -20.39
C GLN A 425 17.19 -29.51 -19.43
N TYR A 426 16.01 -29.24 -18.88
CA TYR A 426 15.40 -30.15 -17.90
C TYR A 426 14.92 -31.46 -18.56
N HIS A 427 14.36 -31.42 -19.77
CA HIS A 427 14.01 -32.60 -20.54
C HIS A 427 15.22 -33.51 -20.74
N ALA A 428 16.36 -32.96 -21.15
CA ALA A 428 17.60 -33.70 -21.32
C ALA A 428 18.12 -34.28 -19.98
N ALA A 429 18.01 -33.52 -18.88
CA ALA A 429 18.50 -33.92 -17.56
C ALA A 429 17.71 -35.07 -16.94
N VAL A 430 16.39 -35.16 -17.16
CA VAL A 430 15.53 -36.21 -16.59
C VAL A 430 15.46 -37.45 -17.47
N ALA A 431 16.08 -37.41 -18.64
CA ALA A 431 16.08 -38.50 -19.63
C ALA A 431 14.65 -39.02 -19.95
N GLU A 432 13.72 -38.09 -20.12
CA GLU A 432 12.31 -38.40 -20.37
C GLU A 432 12.16 -39.14 -21.73
N SER A 433 11.33 -40.18 -21.75
CA SER A 433 11.11 -40.99 -22.92
C SER A 433 10.20 -40.31 -23.97
N THR A 434 9.33 -39.38 -23.52
CA THR A 434 8.47 -38.58 -24.40
C THR A 434 9.32 -37.57 -25.17
N ARG A 435 9.15 -37.52 -26.50
CA ARG A 435 9.88 -36.52 -27.29
C ARG A 435 9.46 -35.10 -26.87
N LEU A 436 10.41 -34.19 -26.88
CA LEU A 436 10.17 -32.80 -26.50
C LEU A 436 9.09 -32.13 -27.37
N VAL A 437 9.04 -32.51 -28.67
CA VAL A 437 8.02 -31.99 -29.61
C VAL A 437 6.63 -32.42 -29.18
N ASP A 438 6.44 -33.71 -28.86
CA ASP A 438 5.15 -34.24 -28.42
C ASP A 438 4.68 -33.59 -27.10
N LEU A 439 5.62 -33.36 -26.19
CA LEU A 439 5.36 -32.64 -24.93
C LEU A 439 4.86 -31.21 -25.17
N ARG A 440 5.51 -30.46 -26.06
CA ARG A 440 5.12 -29.11 -26.45
C ARG A 440 3.75 -29.07 -27.15
N GLU A 441 3.49 -30.03 -28.02
CA GLU A 441 2.17 -30.17 -28.69
C GLU A 441 1.07 -30.48 -27.69
N ASP A 442 1.33 -31.34 -26.71
CA ASP A 442 0.38 -31.64 -25.64
C ASP A 442 0.11 -30.41 -24.77
N ALA A 443 1.13 -29.66 -24.39
CA ALA A 443 1.00 -28.42 -23.64
C ALA A 443 0.17 -27.38 -24.40
N LEU A 444 0.44 -27.20 -25.71
CA LEU A 444 -0.33 -26.29 -26.55
C LEU A 444 -1.80 -26.71 -26.65
N ARG A 445 -2.04 -28.04 -26.83
CA ARG A 445 -3.40 -28.58 -26.92
C ARG A 445 -4.17 -28.37 -25.62
N GLN A 446 -3.52 -28.53 -24.49
CA GLN A 446 -4.13 -28.26 -23.18
C GLN A 446 -4.44 -26.77 -22.98
N LEU A 447 -3.56 -25.88 -23.37
CA LEU A 447 -3.79 -24.42 -23.33
C LEU A 447 -5.01 -24.02 -24.17
N LEU A 448 -5.13 -24.56 -25.37
CA LEU A 448 -6.23 -24.23 -26.29
C LEU A 448 -7.56 -24.96 -25.98
N ALA A 449 -7.51 -26.06 -25.23
CA ALA A 449 -8.73 -26.76 -24.81
C ALA A 449 -9.56 -25.96 -23.79
N GLY A 450 -9.02 -24.88 -23.25
CA GLY A 450 -9.65 -24.03 -22.28
C GLY A 450 -9.66 -24.63 -20.87
N SER A 451 -9.66 -23.79 -19.87
CA SER A 451 -9.88 -24.21 -18.48
C SER A 451 -11.36 -24.09 -18.14
N ALA A 452 -11.93 -25.16 -17.56
CA ALA A 452 -13.29 -25.13 -17.01
C ALA A 452 -13.41 -24.28 -15.72
N VAL A 453 -12.36 -23.62 -15.30
CA VAL A 453 -12.37 -22.78 -14.12
C VAL A 453 -13.08 -21.47 -14.47
N ALA A 454 -14.22 -21.24 -13.82
CA ALA A 454 -14.96 -19.99 -13.96
C ALA A 454 -14.05 -18.82 -13.59
N THR A 455 -13.59 -18.09 -14.59
CA THR A 455 -12.84 -16.86 -14.41
C THR A 455 -13.85 -15.74 -14.11
N SER A 456 -13.86 -15.21 -12.92
CA SER A 456 -14.61 -13.98 -12.67
C SER A 456 -13.83 -12.80 -13.26
N ARG A 457 -14.55 -11.81 -13.79
CA ARG A 457 -13.94 -10.57 -14.31
C ARG A 457 -12.98 -9.97 -13.28
N ALA A 458 -11.85 -9.48 -13.78
CA ALA A 458 -10.97 -8.58 -13.03
C ALA A 458 -11.83 -7.49 -12.36
N GLY A 459 -11.62 -7.24 -11.09
CA GLY A 459 -12.41 -6.26 -10.33
C GLY A 459 -13.43 -6.85 -9.39
N ALA A 460 -13.69 -8.15 -9.43
CA ALA A 460 -14.30 -8.77 -8.28
C ALA A 460 -13.23 -8.90 -7.17
N ALA A 461 -13.00 -7.82 -6.41
CA ALA A 461 -12.81 -8.02 -5.00
C ALA A 461 -13.88 -9.05 -4.62
N ALA A 462 -13.48 -10.19 -4.04
CA ALA A 462 -14.47 -11.16 -3.57
C ALA A 462 -15.56 -10.32 -2.94
N VAL A 463 -16.80 -10.42 -3.47
CA VAL A 463 -17.90 -9.62 -2.96
C VAL A 463 -17.97 -10.01 -1.50
N VAL A 464 -17.37 -9.21 -0.64
CA VAL A 464 -17.55 -9.37 0.79
C VAL A 464 -19.01 -9.04 1.00
N ASN A 465 -19.85 -10.07 1.04
CA ASN A 465 -21.24 -9.99 1.45
C ASN A 465 -21.29 -9.71 2.96
N GLY A 466 -20.65 -8.58 3.36
CA GLY A 466 -20.79 -8.09 4.72
C GLY A 466 -22.18 -7.52 4.90
N THR A 467 -22.87 -7.97 5.90
CA THR A 467 -24.14 -7.37 6.33
C THR A 467 -23.83 -5.98 6.85
N ARG A 468 -24.26 -4.94 6.11
CA ARG A 468 -24.19 -3.58 6.63
C ARG A 468 -25.19 -3.45 7.77
N HIS A 469 -24.70 -3.01 8.91
CA HIS A 469 -25.53 -2.75 10.06
C HIS A 469 -26.39 -1.50 9.80
N ARG A 470 -27.65 -1.55 10.19
CA ARG A 470 -28.53 -0.39 10.10
C ARG A 470 -28.21 0.57 11.24
N LEU A 471 -28.05 1.85 10.93
CA LEU A 471 -27.88 2.86 11.96
C LEU A 471 -29.11 2.95 12.85
N GLN A 472 -28.89 2.94 14.15
CA GLN A 472 -29.93 3.23 15.13
C GLN A 472 -30.26 4.73 15.11
N PRO A 473 -31.50 5.12 15.41
CA PRO A 473 -31.88 6.52 15.56
C PRO A 473 -31.00 7.22 16.61
N LEU A 474 -30.68 8.46 16.34
CA LEU A 474 -29.99 9.31 17.30
C LEU A 474 -31.01 9.92 18.28
N SER A 475 -30.57 10.12 19.52
CA SER A 475 -31.29 10.86 20.53
C SER A 475 -30.27 11.57 21.43
N LEU A 476 -30.68 12.64 22.09
CA LEU A 476 -29.84 13.32 23.07
C LEU A 476 -29.35 12.35 24.13
N GLN A 477 -30.23 11.51 24.67
CA GLN A 477 -29.88 10.53 25.69
C GLN A 477 -28.82 9.54 25.22
N ARG A 478 -28.90 9.08 23.95
CA ARG A 478 -27.89 8.20 23.37
C ARG A 478 -26.53 8.89 23.31
N LEU A 479 -26.48 10.14 22.82
CA LEU A 479 -25.23 10.92 22.75
C LEU A 479 -24.66 11.20 24.15
N GLN A 480 -25.50 11.47 25.14
CA GLN A 480 -25.07 11.65 26.54
C GLN A 480 -24.45 10.38 27.11
N THR A 481 -25.10 9.22 26.88
CA THR A 481 -24.58 7.92 27.35
C THR A 481 -23.22 7.61 26.71
N LEU A 482 -23.10 7.79 25.38
CA LEU A 482 -21.84 7.60 24.68
C LEU A 482 -20.74 8.55 25.18
N THR A 483 -21.06 9.81 25.41
CA THR A 483 -20.09 10.77 25.96
C THR A 483 -19.62 10.39 27.35
N GLN A 484 -20.55 9.93 28.21
CA GLN A 484 -20.20 9.44 29.54
C GLN A 484 -19.23 8.25 29.44
N THR A 485 -19.51 7.30 28.55
CA THR A 485 -18.65 6.14 28.30
C THR A 485 -17.27 6.55 27.81
N LEU A 486 -17.21 7.40 26.75
CA LEU A 486 -15.97 7.89 26.15
C LEU A 486 -15.08 8.68 27.12
N THR A 487 -15.67 9.29 28.14
CA THR A 487 -14.95 10.13 29.10
C THR A 487 -14.76 9.44 30.46
N THR A 488 -15.21 8.19 30.63
CA THR A 488 -15.00 7.42 31.87
C THR A 488 -13.57 6.91 31.92
N LEU A 489 -12.89 7.20 33.03
CA LEU A 489 -11.52 6.77 33.26
C LEU A 489 -11.50 5.32 33.79
N PRO A 490 -10.70 4.45 33.16
CA PRO A 490 -10.40 3.14 33.76
C PRO A 490 -9.61 3.27 35.05
N GLU A 491 -9.75 2.30 35.93
CA GLU A 491 -9.01 2.26 37.19
C GLU A 491 -7.49 2.27 36.94
N GLY A 492 -6.77 3.12 37.64
CA GLY A 492 -5.33 3.27 37.58
C GLY A 492 -4.82 4.08 36.37
N VAL A 493 -5.69 4.67 35.56
CA VAL A 493 -5.32 5.63 34.51
C VAL A 493 -5.35 7.04 35.03
N VAL A 494 -4.24 7.77 34.96
CA VAL A 494 -4.12 9.20 35.31
C VAL A 494 -3.92 9.98 34.01
N LEU A 495 -4.87 10.84 33.67
CA LEU A 495 -4.80 11.66 32.45
C LEU A 495 -3.91 12.90 32.66
N HIS A 496 -3.27 13.34 31.59
CA HIS A 496 -2.72 14.67 31.47
C HIS A 496 -3.87 15.71 31.58
N ASP A 497 -3.61 16.85 32.23
CA ASP A 497 -4.62 17.90 32.51
C ASP A 497 -5.42 18.28 31.25
N ARG A 498 -4.75 18.51 30.12
CA ARG A 498 -5.43 18.86 28.87
C ARG A 498 -6.47 17.83 28.41
N VAL A 499 -6.19 16.54 28.59
CA VAL A 499 -7.14 15.48 28.19
C VAL A 499 -8.28 15.38 29.18
N ARG A 500 -8.00 15.58 30.45
CA ARG A 500 -9.02 15.65 31.53
C ARG A 500 -9.98 16.82 31.29
N ASP A 501 -9.43 18.02 31.06
CA ASP A 501 -10.22 19.23 30.77
C ASP A 501 -11.10 19.04 29.54
N LEU A 502 -10.57 18.38 28.47
CA LEU A 502 -11.34 18.03 27.29
C LEU A 502 -12.52 17.11 27.62
N CYS A 503 -12.32 16.07 28.43
CA CYS A 503 -13.39 15.16 28.86
C CYS A 503 -14.46 15.89 29.69
N GLU A 504 -14.05 16.82 30.55
CA GLU A 504 -14.98 17.64 31.35
C GLU A 504 -15.81 18.58 30.47
N CYS A 505 -15.17 19.23 29.48
CA CYS A 505 -15.86 20.07 28.50
C CYS A 505 -16.91 19.29 27.72
N TRP A 506 -16.60 18.08 27.27
CA TRP A 506 -17.52 17.25 26.51
C TRP A 506 -18.73 16.80 27.37
N ARG A 507 -18.51 16.45 28.64
CA ARG A 507 -19.62 16.13 29.56
C ARG A 507 -20.52 17.34 29.77
N ALA A 508 -19.92 18.52 29.99
CA ALA A 508 -20.67 19.76 30.20
C ALA A 508 -21.48 20.12 28.93
N ALA A 509 -20.92 19.95 27.76
CA ALA A 509 -21.58 20.28 26.48
C ALA A 509 -22.87 19.49 26.24
N LEU A 510 -23.03 18.30 26.78
CA LEU A 510 -24.25 17.47 26.64
C LEU A 510 -25.14 17.45 27.87
N ALA A 511 -24.75 18.08 28.97
CA ALA A 511 -25.48 17.95 30.25
C ALA A 511 -26.94 18.39 30.14
N ASP A 512 -27.22 19.48 29.42
CA ASP A 512 -28.55 20.07 29.29
C ASP A 512 -29.09 20.14 27.84
N GLY A 513 -28.29 19.69 26.86
CA GLY A 513 -28.66 19.71 25.44
C GLY A 513 -28.66 21.11 24.80
N GLN A 514 -28.30 22.16 25.52
CA GLN A 514 -28.31 23.56 25.03
C GLN A 514 -26.96 24.00 24.48
N HIS A 515 -25.89 23.23 24.75
CA HIS A 515 -24.55 23.56 24.35
C HIS A 515 -24.20 23.09 22.92
N THR A 516 -23.09 23.59 22.45
CA THR A 516 -22.55 23.24 21.14
C THR A 516 -21.51 22.14 21.23
N VAL A 517 -21.36 21.35 20.18
CA VAL A 517 -20.40 20.25 20.02
C VAL A 517 -19.27 20.74 19.16
N ASP A 518 -18.03 20.64 19.65
CA ASP A 518 -16.84 20.96 18.88
C ASP A 518 -16.51 19.84 17.86
N TRP A 519 -15.56 20.08 16.97
CA TRP A 519 -15.16 19.14 15.92
C TRP A 519 -14.60 17.83 16.47
N ARG A 520 -13.84 17.90 17.56
CA ARG A 520 -13.23 16.74 18.22
C ARG A 520 -14.30 15.82 18.81
N MET A 521 -15.25 16.41 19.50
CA MET A 521 -16.37 15.69 20.07
C MET A 521 -17.26 15.11 18.97
N ALA A 522 -17.55 15.87 17.91
CA ALA A 522 -18.35 15.44 16.77
C ALA A 522 -17.73 14.21 16.09
N GLU A 523 -16.42 14.20 15.86
CA GLU A 523 -15.71 13.05 15.30
C GLU A 523 -15.80 11.83 16.21
N ASN A 524 -15.50 11.99 17.50
CA ASN A 524 -15.57 10.89 18.45
C ASN A 524 -16.99 10.34 18.60
N LEU A 525 -18.02 11.17 18.60
CA LEU A 525 -19.42 10.74 18.65
C LEU A 525 -19.86 10.07 17.36
N ALA A 526 -19.41 10.54 16.19
CA ALA A 526 -19.67 9.84 14.93
C ALA A 526 -19.10 8.42 14.97
N HIS A 527 -17.85 8.28 15.38
CA HIS A 527 -17.19 6.98 15.54
C HIS A 527 -17.91 6.13 16.60
N ALA A 528 -18.22 6.66 17.77
CA ALA A 528 -18.87 5.91 18.85
C ALA A 528 -20.24 5.38 18.42
N THR A 529 -21.06 6.19 17.74
CA THR A 529 -22.37 5.76 17.26
C THR A 529 -22.28 4.66 16.19
N LEU A 530 -21.27 4.73 15.30
CA LEU A 530 -21.00 3.70 14.29
C LEU A 530 -20.54 2.39 14.93
N LEU A 531 -19.62 2.48 15.89
CA LEU A 531 -19.10 1.32 16.61
C LEU A 531 -20.19 0.61 17.42
N GLU A 532 -21.02 1.38 18.14
CA GLU A 532 -22.16 0.83 18.89
C GLU A 532 -23.17 0.14 17.96
N ASP A 533 -23.37 0.67 16.73
CA ASP A 533 -24.22 0.07 15.69
C ASP A 533 -23.54 -1.13 15.01
N GLY A 534 -22.31 -1.50 15.39
CA GLY A 534 -21.58 -2.65 14.87
C GLY A 534 -20.68 -2.39 13.67
N HIS A 535 -20.57 -1.14 13.20
CA HIS A 535 -19.68 -0.79 12.10
C HIS A 535 -18.23 -0.76 12.59
N GLY A 536 -17.33 -1.46 11.90
CA GLY A 536 -15.90 -1.37 12.16
C GLY A 536 -15.31 -0.06 11.62
N ILE A 537 -14.26 0.43 12.26
CA ILE A 537 -13.55 1.63 11.85
C ILE A 537 -12.05 1.35 11.88
N ARG A 538 -11.37 1.73 10.81
CA ARG A 538 -9.90 1.78 10.76
C ARG A 538 -9.46 3.20 10.43
N LEU A 539 -8.65 3.81 11.30
CA LEU A 539 -8.06 5.12 11.12
C LEU A 539 -6.55 5.00 11.15
N SER A 540 -5.89 5.38 10.08
CA SER A 540 -4.45 5.32 9.96
C SER A 540 -3.86 6.62 9.41
N GLY A 541 -2.59 6.87 9.72
CA GLY A 541 -1.85 8.04 9.29
C GLY A 541 -0.80 8.45 10.31
N MET A 542 -0.07 9.51 10.00
CA MET A 542 0.95 10.04 10.90
C MET A 542 0.33 10.66 12.14
N ASP A 543 0.70 10.15 13.32
CA ASP A 543 0.27 10.69 14.64
C ASP A 543 -1.26 10.76 14.83
N VAL A 544 -2.02 9.88 14.17
CA VAL A 544 -3.50 9.89 14.27
C VAL A 544 -4.03 9.60 15.66
N GLY A 545 -3.27 8.90 16.49
CA GLY A 545 -3.67 8.60 17.88
C GLY A 545 -3.87 9.84 18.74
N ARG A 546 -3.01 10.84 18.57
CA ARG A 546 -3.14 12.16 19.19
C ARG A 546 -3.86 13.15 18.28
N GLY A 547 -3.62 13.04 16.98
CA GLY A 547 -3.89 14.02 15.95
C GLY A 547 -2.78 15.08 15.88
N THR A 548 -2.26 15.36 14.68
CA THR A 548 -1.15 16.30 14.45
C THR A 548 -1.40 17.65 15.10
N PHE A 549 -2.62 18.13 15.10
CA PHE A 549 -3.04 19.41 15.71
C PHE A 549 -3.47 19.25 17.18
N MET A 550 -3.10 18.16 17.86
CA MET A 550 -3.57 17.84 19.20
C MET A 550 -5.12 17.86 19.32
N HIS A 551 -5.79 17.43 18.27
CA HIS A 551 -7.24 17.56 18.13
C HIS A 551 -8.00 16.27 18.44
N ARG A 552 -7.37 15.10 18.42
CA ARG A 552 -8.11 13.82 18.54
C ARG A 552 -8.01 13.20 19.92
N HIS A 553 -6.80 13.01 20.43
CA HIS A 553 -6.52 12.32 21.70
C HIS A 553 -7.31 10.99 21.85
N ALA A 554 -7.38 10.20 20.78
CA ALA A 554 -8.07 8.93 20.79
C ALA A 554 -7.32 7.83 21.55
N VAL A 555 -6.02 7.99 21.74
CA VAL A 555 -5.19 7.11 22.56
C VAL A 555 -4.73 7.89 23.80
N TRP A 556 -5.17 7.46 24.95
CA TRP A 556 -4.79 8.05 26.24
C TRP A 556 -3.54 7.38 26.79
N HIS A 557 -2.58 8.19 27.23
CA HIS A 557 -1.35 7.73 27.86
C HIS A 557 -1.41 8.08 29.35
N SER A 558 -1.37 7.07 30.22
CA SER A 558 -1.39 7.29 31.66
C SER A 558 -0.12 8.02 32.13
N GLN A 559 -0.31 9.05 32.92
CA GLN A 559 0.78 9.81 33.54
C GLN A 559 1.32 9.17 34.83
N ALA A 560 0.68 8.11 35.32
CA ALA A 560 1.00 7.44 36.58
C ALA A 560 2.07 6.35 36.47
N THR A 561 2.87 6.36 35.41
CA THR A 561 3.74 5.21 35.14
C THR A 561 5.15 5.35 35.67
N LEU A 562 5.67 4.21 36.20
CA LEU A 562 7.10 3.96 36.31
C LEU A 562 7.71 3.87 34.89
N PRO A 563 8.98 4.27 34.68
CA PRO A 563 9.64 4.16 33.37
C PRO A 563 9.56 2.74 32.82
N GLY A 564 8.92 2.56 31.66
CA GLY A 564 8.77 1.27 30.93
C GLY A 564 7.37 0.66 30.89
N GLU A 565 6.42 1.12 31.68
CA GLU A 565 5.04 0.63 31.72
C GLU A 565 4.01 1.67 31.24
N GLY A 566 4.14 2.14 29.99
CA GLY A 566 3.18 3.07 29.39
C GLY A 566 1.81 2.42 29.20
N ARG A 567 0.92 2.53 30.22
CA ARG A 567 -0.46 2.06 30.09
C ARG A 567 -1.22 2.99 29.14
N GLN A 568 -1.70 2.43 28.04
CA GLN A 568 -2.55 3.12 27.06
C GLN A 568 -4.00 2.67 27.22
N HIS A 569 -4.93 3.59 26.94
CA HIS A 569 -6.34 3.32 26.85
C HIS A 569 -6.92 4.00 25.60
N VAL A 570 -7.78 3.29 24.89
CA VAL A 570 -8.46 3.78 23.68
C VAL A 570 -9.97 3.76 23.97
N PRO A 571 -10.60 4.88 24.34
CA PRO A 571 -12.01 4.91 24.74
C PRO A 571 -12.95 4.31 23.70
N LEU A 572 -12.71 4.56 22.42
CA LEU A 572 -13.52 4.04 21.31
C LEU A 572 -13.49 2.51 21.17
N GLN A 573 -12.55 1.82 21.80
CA GLN A 573 -12.55 0.34 21.87
C GLN A 573 -13.46 -0.21 22.99
N HIS A 574 -14.09 0.68 23.75
CA HIS A 574 -14.89 0.31 24.93
C HIS A 574 -16.26 1.02 24.97
N VAL A 575 -16.85 1.30 23.81
CA VAL A 575 -18.13 2.01 23.67
C VAL A 575 -19.31 1.14 24.11
N ALA A 576 -19.27 -0.15 23.75
CA ALA A 576 -20.29 -1.14 24.10
C ALA A 576 -19.67 -2.53 24.26
N GLN A 577 -20.38 -3.44 24.97
CA GLN A 577 -19.90 -4.83 25.13
C GLN A 577 -19.79 -5.58 23.80
N ARG A 578 -20.68 -5.29 22.85
CA ARG A 578 -20.64 -5.79 21.47
C ARG A 578 -20.67 -4.59 20.56
N GLN A 579 -19.55 -4.31 19.95
CA GLN A 579 -19.36 -3.18 19.06
C GLN A 579 -18.52 -3.58 17.83
N GLY A 580 -18.52 -2.73 16.82
CA GLY A 580 -17.57 -2.81 15.70
C GLY A 580 -16.13 -2.66 16.20
N ALA A 581 -15.17 -3.25 15.50
CA ALA A 581 -13.75 -3.10 15.81
C ALA A 581 -13.29 -1.66 15.54
N PHE A 582 -12.50 -1.10 16.45
CA PHE A 582 -11.86 0.21 16.27
C PHE A 582 -10.35 0.04 16.24
N ASP A 583 -9.77 0.25 15.06
CA ASP A 583 -8.33 0.21 14.84
C ASP A 583 -7.81 1.63 14.58
N ILE A 584 -6.92 2.12 15.46
CA ILE A 584 -6.23 3.39 15.27
C ILE A 584 -4.73 3.14 15.22
N VAL A 585 -4.09 3.50 14.11
CA VAL A 585 -2.72 3.07 13.82
C VAL A 585 -1.88 4.25 13.34
N ASN A 586 -0.89 4.64 14.14
CA ASN A 586 0.11 5.59 13.69
C ASN A 586 0.98 4.94 12.60
N SER A 587 0.97 5.51 11.41
CA SER A 587 1.86 5.06 10.33
C SER A 587 3.33 5.41 10.61
N PRO A 588 4.29 4.69 10.02
CA PRO A 588 5.63 5.23 9.83
C PRO A 588 5.58 6.54 9.05
N LEU A 589 6.70 7.27 9.02
CA LEU A 589 6.84 8.52 8.27
C LEU A 589 6.89 8.22 6.75
N THR A 590 5.74 7.95 6.19
CA THR A 590 5.52 7.67 4.76
C THR A 590 4.07 7.93 4.39
N GLU A 591 3.83 8.60 3.29
CA GLU A 591 2.52 8.79 2.68
C GLU A 591 2.25 7.75 1.60
N GLU A 592 3.24 7.43 0.77
CA GLU A 592 3.07 6.59 -0.41
C GLU A 592 2.64 5.17 -0.04
N ALA A 593 3.44 4.46 0.73
CA ALA A 593 3.12 3.09 1.11
C ALA A 593 1.90 3.02 2.04
N ALA A 594 1.72 4.00 2.95
CA ALA A 594 0.58 4.01 3.86
C ALA A 594 -0.75 4.20 3.10
N LEU A 595 -0.82 5.17 2.18
CA LEU A 595 -2.03 5.39 1.38
C LEU A 595 -2.32 4.20 0.46
N GLY A 596 -1.29 3.62 -0.17
CA GLY A 596 -1.44 2.42 -0.99
C GLY A 596 -1.95 1.22 -0.20
N PHE A 597 -1.49 1.05 1.03
CA PHE A 597 -1.96 0.01 1.94
C PHE A 597 -3.44 0.22 2.30
N GLU A 598 -3.83 1.43 2.71
CA GLU A 598 -5.21 1.72 3.09
C GLU A 598 -6.17 1.64 1.90
N TYR A 599 -5.72 1.96 0.69
CA TYR A 599 -6.49 1.67 -0.52
C TYR A 599 -6.74 0.17 -0.66
N GLY A 600 -5.69 -0.66 -0.60
CA GLY A 600 -5.82 -2.12 -0.68
C GLY A 600 -6.72 -2.69 0.41
N TYR A 601 -6.59 -2.18 1.64
CA TYR A 601 -7.44 -2.53 2.77
C TYR A 601 -8.91 -2.20 2.48
N SER A 602 -9.20 -1.00 2.01
CA SER A 602 -10.56 -0.53 1.72
C SER A 602 -11.24 -1.26 0.56
N VAL A 603 -10.46 -1.76 -0.40
CA VAL A 603 -10.98 -2.61 -1.49
C VAL A 603 -11.43 -3.97 -0.96
N GLN A 604 -10.73 -4.49 0.04
CA GLN A 604 -11.02 -5.81 0.63
C GLN A 604 -12.11 -5.75 1.71
N THR A 605 -12.17 -4.66 2.50
CA THR A 605 -13.10 -4.52 3.63
C THR A 605 -14.16 -3.46 3.35
N ARG A 606 -15.36 -3.85 2.91
CA ARG A 606 -16.47 -2.91 2.66
C ARG A 606 -17.36 -2.67 3.86
N THR A 607 -17.18 -3.42 4.94
CA THR A 607 -17.95 -3.33 6.17
C THR A 607 -17.38 -2.35 7.17
N ARG A 608 -16.17 -1.84 6.90
CA ARG A 608 -15.44 -0.90 7.76
C ARG A 608 -15.32 0.47 7.13
N LEU A 609 -15.45 1.50 7.93
CA LEU A 609 -15.04 2.85 7.56
C LEU A 609 -13.50 2.92 7.62
N THR A 610 -12.86 2.97 6.46
CA THR A 610 -11.41 3.07 6.36
C THR A 610 -11.01 4.52 6.12
N LEU A 611 -10.25 5.09 7.06
CA LEU A 611 -9.79 6.48 7.02
C LEU A 611 -8.25 6.53 6.96
N TRP A 612 -7.74 7.32 6.06
CA TRP A 612 -6.34 7.72 6.05
C TRP A 612 -6.24 9.23 6.22
N GLU A 613 -5.49 9.68 7.24
CA GLU A 613 -5.27 11.09 7.52
C GLU A 613 -3.85 11.50 7.16
N ALA A 614 -3.71 12.46 6.27
CA ALA A 614 -2.43 13.13 6.03
C ALA A 614 -2.06 14.01 7.23
N GLN A 615 -0.77 14.11 7.55
CA GLN A 615 -0.33 15.01 8.62
C GLN A 615 -0.72 16.47 8.32
N PHE A 616 -0.43 16.91 7.11
CA PHE A 616 -1.01 18.08 6.44
C PHE A 616 -1.50 17.61 5.07
N GLY A 617 -2.58 18.20 4.57
CA GLY A 617 -3.08 17.86 3.25
C GLY A 617 -2.04 18.07 2.14
N ASP A 618 -1.11 19.01 2.34
CA ASP A 618 0.00 19.31 1.43
C ASP A 618 0.89 18.10 1.14
N PHE A 619 1.03 17.17 2.09
CA PHE A 619 1.92 16.01 1.92
C PHE A 619 1.30 14.87 1.11
N VAL A 620 0.03 14.94 0.75
CA VAL A 620 -0.62 13.94 -0.11
C VAL A 620 0.06 13.79 -1.47
N ASN A 621 0.77 14.81 -1.93
CA ASN A 621 1.52 14.76 -3.19
C ASN A 621 2.66 13.72 -3.18
N GLY A 622 3.17 13.34 -2.01
CA GLY A 622 4.10 12.22 -1.86
C GLY A 622 3.50 10.87 -2.24
N ALA A 623 2.17 10.76 -2.25
CA ALA A 623 1.42 9.56 -2.61
C ALA A 623 0.57 9.74 -3.88
N GLN A 624 0.89 10.72 -4.73
CA GLN A 624 0.07 11.08 -5.90
C GLN A 624 -0.18 9.91 -6.85
N VAL A 625 0.77 8.98 -6.96
CA VAL A 625 0.60 7.78 -7.79
C VAL A 625 -0.61 6.94 -7.37
N PHE A 626 -0.89 6.86 -6.06
CA PHE A 626 -2.06 6.13 -5.56
C PHE A 626 -3.35 6.91 -5.79
N VAL A 627 -3.31 8.22 -5.66
CA VAL A 627 -4.46 9.08 -5.98
C VAL A 627 -4.86 8.91 -7.45
N ASP A 628 -3.91 9.04 -8.38
CA ASP A 628 -4.18 9.02 -9.83
C ASP A 628 -4.52 7.62 -10.33
N GLN A 629 -3.71 6.62 -9.96
CA GLN A 629 -3.73 5.31 -10.60
C GLN A 629 -4.69 4.32 -9.94
N TYR A 630 -4.98 4.49 -8.65
CA TYR A 630 -5.80 3.57 -7.88
C TYR A 630 -7.09 4.20 -7.39
N ILE A 631 -7.02 5.28 -6.61
CA ILE A 631 -8.19 5.86 -5.93
C ILE A 631 -9.15 6.49 -6.94
N ALA A 632 -8.65 7.35 -7.84
CA ALA A 632 -9.49 8.05 -8.81
C ALA A 632 -9.90 7.18 -9.99
N SER A 633 -9.08 6.20 -10.40
CA SER A 633 -9.28 5.47 -11.66
C SER A 633 -9.44 3.96 -11.53
N GLY A 634 -9.21 3.38 -10.34
CA GLY A 634 -9.19 1.92 -10.15
C GLY A 634 -10.54 1.26 -10.38
N GLU A 635 -11.64 1.91 -10.00
CA GLU A 635 -12.98 1.39 -10.29
C GLU A 635 -13.27 1.38 -11.80
N TYR A 636 -12.93 2.45 -12.49
CA TYR A 636 -13.14 2.54 -13.94
C TYR A 636 -12.31 1.52 -14.70
N LYS A 637 -11.01 1.43 -14.40
CA LYS A 637 -10.07 0.54 -15.11
C LYS A 637 -10.29 -0.94 -14.79
N TRP A 638 -10.50 -1.24 -13.51
CA TRP A 638 -10.42 -2.62 -13.00
C TRP A 638 -11.69 -3.09 -12.29
N GLY A 639 -12.67 -2.20 -12.06
CA GLY A 639 -13.85 -2.50 -11.26
C GLY A 639 -13.55 -2.59 -9.74
N CYS A 640 -12.39 -2.12 -9.29
CA CYS A 640 -11.99 -2.11 -7.88
C CYS A 640 -12.66 -0.97 -7.15
N GLN A 641 -13.78 -1.25 -6.51
CA GLN A 641 -14.47 -0.26 -5.68
C GLN A 641 -13.75 -0.08 -4.35
N SER A 642 -13.58 1.16 -3.94
CA SER A 642 -12.97 1.57 -2.67
C SER A 642 -13.92 2.51 -1.91
N ALA A 643 -13.99 2.32 -0.59
CA ALA A 643 -14.70 3.23 0.33
C ALA A 643 -13.72 4.10 1.14
N LEU A 644 -12.48 4.21 0.70
CA LEU A 644 -11.43 4.95 1.40
C LEU A 644 -11.85 6.39 1.63
N THR A 645 -11.70 6.87 2.86
CA THR A 645 -11.87 8.27 3.22
C THR A 645 -10.50 8.89 3.48
N MET A 646 -10.15 9.90 2.70
CA MET A 646 -8.94 10.67 2.90
C MET A 646 -9.25 11.95 3.68
N LEU A 647 -8.65 12.09 4.85
CA LEU A 647 -8.75 13.30 5.67
C LEU A 647 -7.54 14.19 5.38
N LEU A 648 -7.79 15.32 4.72
CA LEU A 648 -6.76 16.24 4.28
C LEU A 648 -6.88 17.58 5.01
N PRO A 649 -6.06 17.83 6.05
CA PRO A 649 -6.03 19.13 6.71
C PRO A 649 -5.73 20.25 5.72
N HIS A 650 -6.69 21.17 5.56
CA HIS A 650 -6.71 22.21 4.53
C HIS A 650 -7.15 23.56 5.11
N GLY A 651 -6.63 24.63 4.58
CA GLY A 651 -7.00 25.99 4.93
C GLY A 651 -5.79 26.92 5.03
N HIS A 652 -5.94 28.14 4.55
CA HIS A 652 -4.92 29.19 4.60
C HIS A 652 -4.93 29.89 5.98
N GLU A 653 -3.85 29.71 6.75
CA GLU A 653 -3.74 30.18 8.14
C GLU A 653 -2.42 30.91 8.41
N GLY A 654 -1.67 31.25 7.34
CA GLY A 654 -0.41 31.99 7.45
C GLY A 654 0.78 31.11 7.89
N VAL A 655 0.69 29.79 7.74
CA VAL A 655 1.74 28.83 8.13
C VAL A 655 2.64 28.40 6.96
N GLY A 656 2.49 29.04 5.80
CA GLY A 656 3.36 28.87 4.64
C GLY A 656 2.81 27.93 3.56
N PRO A 657 3.53 27.82 2.42
CA PRO A 657 3.06 27.09 1.23
C PRO A 657 2.83 25.60 1.43
N GLU A 658 3.58 24.95 2.33
CA GLU A 658 3.57 23.49 2.49
C GLU A 658 2.70 23.03 3.68
N HIS A 659 1.89 23.94 4.24
CA HIS A 659 1.04 23.68 5.39
C HIS A 659 -0.35 24.34 5.25
N SER A 660 -0.78 24.56 4.01
CA SER A 660 -2.00 25.32 3.72
C SER A 660 -3.02 24.58 2.88
N SER A 661 -2.60 23.71 1.96
CA SER A 661 -3.49 23.19 0.92
C SER A 661 -3.47 21.67 0.81
N GLY A 662 -4.62 21.03 0.89
CA GLY A 662 -4.82 19.63 0.47
C GLY A 662 -4.92 19.48 -1.05
N PHE A 663 -4.46 20.44 -1.83
CA PHE A 663 -4.51 20.44 -3.30
C PHE A 663 -5.91 20.22 -3.89
N LEU A 664 -6.92 20.89 -3.33
CA LEU A 664 -8.32 20.76 -3.71
C LEU A 664 -8.55 20.75 -5.23
N GLY A 665 -7.93 21.70 -5.95
CA GLY A 665 -8.08 21.79 -7.40
C GLY A 665 -7.55 20.58 -8.17
N ARG A 666 -6.55 19.85 -7.65
CA ARG A 666 -6.03 18.62 -8.27
C ARG A 666 -7.02 17.47 -8.16
N PHE A 667 -7.68 17.32 -7.01
CA PHE A 667 -8.72 16.32 -6.83
C PHE A 667 -9.93 16.60 -7.73
N LEU A 668 -10.38 17.85 -7.81
CA LEU A 668 -11.48 18.23 -8.69
C LEU A 668 -11.15 17.99 -10.18
N GLN A 669 -9.89 18.14 -10.58
CA GLN A 669 -9.45 17.81 -11.94
C GLN A 669 -9.54 16.30 -12.26
N LEU A 670 -9.47 15.43 -11.26
CA LEU A 670 -9.58 13.98 -11.41
C LEU A 670 -11.03 13.47 -11.39
N CYS A 671 -11.98 14.35 -11.13
CA CYS A 671 -13.40 14.00 -11.00
C CYS A 671 -14.05 13.74 -12.36
N ALA A 672 -14.61 12.55 -12.53
CA ALA A 672 -15.40 12.17 -13.71
C ALA A 672 -16.28 10.95 -13.38
N ASP A 673 -17.46 10.83 -13.99
CA ASP A 673 -18.35 9.67 -13.86
C ASP A 673 -18.65 9.28 -12.37
N GLU A 674 -18.75 10.27 -11.49
CA GLU A 674 -18.96 10.09 -10.05
C GLU A 674 -17.92 9.15 -9.38
N ASN A 675 -16.68 9.19 -9.86
CA ASN A 675 -15.59 8.33 -9.38
C ASN A 675 -15.14 8.64 -7.94
N LEU A 676 -15.26 9.90 -7.52
CA LEU A 676 -14.86 10.42 -6.22
C LEU A 676 -16.01 11.18 -5.56
N ARG A 677 -15.84 11.48 -4.28
CA ARG A 677 -16.64 12.44 -3.56
C ARG A 677 -15.71 13.47 -2.92
N VAL A 678 -15.88 14.76 -3.21
CA VAL A 678 -15.01 15.84 -2.70
C VAL A 678 -15.85 16.78 -1.83
N VAL A 679 -15.47 16.90 -0.54
CA VAL A 679 -16.24 17.62 0.48
C VAL A 679 -15.34 18.55 1.27
N VAL A 680 -15.84 19.76 1.55
CA VAL A 680 -15.19 20.77 2.38
C VAL A 680 -16.17 21.18 3.48
N PRO A 681 -16.26 20.41 4.57
CA PRO A 681 -17.25 20.66 5.63
C PRO A 681 -16.93 21.95 6.38
N SER A 682 -17.98 22.69 6.78
CA SER A 682 -17.86 23.96 7.46
C SER A 682 -18.33 23.96 8.92
N THR A 683 -19.00 22.90 9.37
CA THR A 683 -19.47 22.79 10.77
C THR A 683 -19.16 21.41 11.35
N SER A 684 -19.07 21.33 12.68
CA SER A 684 -18.90 20.06 13.38
C SER A 684 -20.07 19.10 13.18
N GLY A 685 -21.28 19.56 12.98
CA GLY A 685 -22.46 18.74 12.64
C GLY A 685 -22.35 18.13 11.24
N GLN A 686 -21.90 18.91 10.26
CA GLN A 686 -21.63 18.41 8.92
C GLN A 686 -20.54 17.33 8.94
N TRP A 687 -19.47 17.52 9.71
CA TRP A 687 -18.41 16.53 9.92
C TRP A 687 -18.96 15.23 10.52
N PHE A 688 -19.77 15.34 11.57
CA PHE A 688 -20.42 14.19 12.23
C PHE A 688 -21.25 13.38 11.23
N HIS A 689 -22.12 14.05 10.48
CA HIS A 689 -23.02 13.39 9.53
C HIS A 689 -22.27 12.83 8.32
N LEU A 690 -21.26 13.53 7.81
CA LEU A 690 -20.44 13.06 6.69
C LEU A 690 -19.79 11.71 6.98
N LEU A 691 -19.17 11.56 8.16
CA LEU A 691 -18.51 10.31 8.57
C LEU A 691 -19.51 9.15 8.70
N ARG A 692 -20.68 9.44 9.30
CA ARG A 692 -21.75 8.44 9.45
C ARG A 692 -22.33 8.01 8.11
N GLU A 693 -22.59 8.97 7.23
CA GLU A 693 -23.11 8.70 5.89
C GLU A 693 -22.11 7.85 5.08
N GLN A 694 -20.85 8.23 5.05
CA GLN A 694 -19.80 7.51 4.31
C GLN A 694 -19.69 6.04 4.73
N ALA A 695 -19.84 5.74 6.03
CA ALA A 695 -19.82 4.38 6.54
C ALA A 695 -21.00 3.52 6.05
N THR A 696 -22.10 4.13 5.66
CA THR A 696 -23.39 3.44 5.39
C THR A 696 -23.86 3.52 3.95
N LEU A 697 -23.18 4.26 3.08
CA LEU A 697 -23.52 4.35 1.66
C LEU A 697 -23.58 2.96 1.01
N ALA A 698 -24.64 2.69 0.26
CA ALA A 698 -24.83 1.41 -0.44
C ALA A 698 -23.75 1.17 -1.52
N ALA A 699 -23.34 2.22 -2.21
CA ALA A 699 -22.27 2.23 -3.20
C ALA A 699 -21.28 3.34 -2.85
N PRO A 700 -20.41 3.12 -1.84
CA PRO A 700 -19.47 4.14 -1.43
C PRO A 700 -18.44 4.40 -2.53
N LYS A 701 -18.07 5.67 -2.67
CA LYS A 701 -16.95 6.13 -3.48
C LYS A 701 -15.86 6.63 -2.55
N PRO A 702 -14.61 6.70 -3.00
CA PRO A 702 -13.57 7.35 -2.21
C PRO A 702 -13.97 8.77 -1.86
N LEU A 703 -13.89 9.10 -0.57
CA LEU A 703 -14.21 10.44 -0.04
C LEU A 703 -12.92 11.21 0.19
N ILE A 704 -12.85 12.39 -0.40
CA ILE A 704 -11.80 13.39 -0.18
C ILE A 704 -12.39 14.47 0.72
N ALA A 705 -12.06 14.43 2.01
CA ALA A 705 -12.56 15.36 3.00
C ALA A 705 -11.49 16.40 3.36
N MET A 706 -11.70 17.65 2.94
CA MET A 706 -10.85 18.79 3.28
C MET A 706 -11.18 19.25 4.71
N SER A 707 -10.47 18.72 5.72
CA SER A 707 -10.72 19.05 7.12
C SER A 707 -10.08 20.40 7.48
N PRO A 708 -10.80 21.33 8.15
CA PRO A 708 -10.27 22.62 8.52
C PRO A 708 -9.34 22.53 9.75
N LYS A 709 -8.09 23.02 9.63
CA LYS A 709 -7.09 22.91 10.70
C LYS A 709 -7.44 23.75 11.94
N SER A 710 -7.75 25.04 11.74
CA SER A 710 -8.03 25.97 12.84
C SER A 710 -9.33 25.64 13.56
N GLU A 711 -10.35 25.19 12.83
CA GLU A 711 -11.64 24.84 13.40
C GLU A 711 -11.57 23.60 14.30
N LEU A 712 -10.61 22.72 14.07
CA LEU A 712 -10.34 21.55 14.94
C LEU A 712 -9.99 21.96 16.38
N HIS A 713 -9.49 23.18 16.60
CA HIS A 713 -9.14 23.74 17.91
C HIS A 713 -10.24 24.58 18.57
N GLY A 714 -11.33 24.82 17.88
CA GLY A 714 -12.47 25.45 18.48
C GLY A 714 -12.69 26.91 18.13
N ASN A 715 -13.07 27.22 16.89
CA ASN A 715 -13.84 28.41 16.61
C ASN A 715 -15.31 28.13 16.97
N GLY A 716 -15.80 28.68 18.07
CA GLY A 716 -17.17 28.43 18.56
C GLY A 716 -18.28 28.72 17.53
N ARG A 717 -18.01 29.51 16.48
CA ARG A 717 -18.97 29.78 15.40
C ARG A 717 -19.19 28.58 14.49
N SER A 718 -18.21 27.65 14.39
CA SER A 718 -18.31 26.44 13.59
C SER A 718 -18.87 25.23 14.35
N HIS A 719 -19.11 25.40 15.65
CA HIS A 719 -19.68 24.35 16.49
C HIS A 719 -21.19 24.25 16.27
N SER A 720 -21.68 23.05 16.02
CA SER A 720 -23.10 22.77 15.89
C SER A 720 -23.79 22.54 17.22
N ARG A 721 -25.06 22.87 17.27
CA ARG A 721 -25.89 22.52 18.43
C ARG A 721 -26.07 21.00 18.50
N VAL A 722 -26.18 20.46 19.69
CA VAL A 722 -26.41 19.02 19.87
C VAL A 722 -27.64 18.53 19.09
N GLN A 723 -28.70 19.35 19.03
CA GLN A 723 -29.92 19.01 18.30
C GLN A 723 -29.66 18.83 16.78
N GLU A 724 -28.72 19.54 16.20
CA GLU A 724 -28.32 19.37 14.79
C GLU A 724 -27.66 18.02 14.53
N LEU A 725 -27.02 17.41 15.55
CA LEU A 725 -26.49 16.07 15.46
C LEU A 725 -27.62 15.04 15.56
N VAL A 726 -28.66 15.30 16.35
CA VAL A 726 -29.78 14.36 16.55
C VAL A 726 -30.70 14.33 15.34
N ASP A 727 -31.14 15.52 14.86
CA ASP A 727 -32.18 15.66 13.84
C ASP A 727 -31.62 15.93 12.44
N GLY A 728 -30.31 16.21 12.32
CA GLY A 728 -29.69 16.60 11.08
C GLY A 728 -29.29 15.45 10.17
N ALA A 729 -28.71 15.81 9.06
CA ALA A 729 -28.06 14.93 8.08
C ALA A 729 -26.94 15.69 7.40
N PHE A 730 -26.08 15.02 6.66
CA PHE A 730 -25.15 15.71 5.78
C PHE A 730 -25.91 16.46 4.68
N MET A 731 -25.65 17.75 4.60
CA MET A 731 -26.26 18.65 3.61
C MET A 731 -25.18 19.11 2.63
N PRO A 732 -25.29 18.78 1.33
CA PRO A 732 -24.28 19.18 0.34
C PRO A 732 -24.24 20.69 0.09
N VAL A 733 -25.32 21.40 0.45
CA VAL A 733 -25.43 22.88 0.43
C VAL A 733 -26.11 23.34 1.70
N LEU A 734 -25.52 24.34 2.38
CA LEU A 734 -26.11 24.99 3.53
C LEU A 734 -26.59 26.40 3.14
N ALA A 735 -27.88 26.63 3.25
CA ALA A 735 -28.49 27.94 3.02
C ALA A 735 -28.11 28.96 4.12
N ASP A 736 -28.20 30.22 3.82
CA ASP A 736 -27.99 31.31 4.78
C ASP A 736 -29.22 31.51 5.67
N THR A 737 -29.11 31.09 6.92
CA THR A 737 -30.17 31.25 7.92
C THR A 737 -30.12 32.59 8.63
N GLY A 738 -29.12 33.44 8.35
CA GLY A 738 -28.93 34.75 8.97
C GLY A 738 -29.57 35.93 8.18
N VAL A 739 -30.24 35.64 7.07
CA VAL A 739 -30.90 36.67 6.24
C VAL A 739 -32.28 36.94 6.80
N ALA A 740 -32.49 38.16 7.33
CA ALA A 740 -33.77 38.56 7.88
C ALA A 740 -34.82 38.85 6.78
N GLU A 741 -34.39 39.47 5.67
CA GLU A 741 -35.25 39.88 4.57
C GLU A 741 -34.79 39.31 3.20
N PRO A 742 -35.25 38.14 2.81
CA PRO A 742 -34.86 37.53 1.54
C PRO A 742 -35.09 38.40 0.31
N ASN A 743 -36.11 39.26 0.31
CA ASN A 743 -36.41 40.19 -0.79
C ASN A 743 -35.38 41.33 -0.93
N ALA A 744 -34.60 41.62 0.12
CA ALA A 744 -33.54 42.61 0.05
C ALA A 744 -32.28 42.09 -0.63
N VAL A 745 -32.12 40.75 -0.71
CA VAL A 745 -30.92 40.14 -1.24
C VAL A 745 -30.84 40.30 -2.75
N THR A 746 -29.78 40.95 -3.19
CA THR A 746 -29.46 41.12 -4.62
C THR A 746 -28.21 40.38 -5.06
N ARG A 747 -27.38 39.92 -4.09
CA ARG A 747 -26.15 39.16 -4.29
C ARG A 747 -26.12 37.93 -3.41
N VAL A 748 -25.75 36.79 -3.98
CA VAL A 748 -25.40 35.59 -3.23
C VAL A 748 -23.93 35.31 -3.39
N VAL A 749 -23.25 35.07 -2.28
CA VAL A 749 -21.86 34.60 -2.25
C VAL A 749 -21.86 33.11 -1.94
N LEU A 750 -21.24 32.33 -2.81
CA LEU A 750 -21.00 30.93 -2.66
C LEU A 750 -19.56 30.70 -2.15
N CYS A 751 -19.38 29.90 -1.12
CA CYS A 751 -18.07 29.57 -0.56
C CYS A 751 -18.07 28.16 0.03
N SER A 752 -16.90 27.69 0.44
CA SER A 752 -16.74 26.39 1.11
C SER A 752 -15.88 26.48 2.37
N GLY A 753 -16.09 25.58 3.32
CA GLY A 753 -15.26 25.41 4.49
C GLY A 753 -15.17 26.64 5.40
N LYS A 754 -14.02 26.80 6.06
CA LYS A 754 -13.80 27.84 7.07
C LYS A 754 -13.87 29.28 6.56
N PHE A 755 -13.61 29.52 5.28
CA PHE A 755 -13.66 30.88 4.71
C PHE A 755 -15.02 31.55 4.88
N PHE A 756 -16.09 30.76 5.01
CA PHE A 756 -17.42 31.25 5.37
C PHE A 756 -17.43 32.15 6.61
N TYR A 757 -16.66 31.79 7.66
CA TYR A 757 -16.68 32.54 8.93
C TYR A 757 -16.01 33.89 8.81
N GLU A 758 -15.02 34.02 7.95
CA GLU A 758 -14.36 35.30 7.66
C GLU A 758 -15.29 36.19 6.83
N LEU A 759 -15.99 35.63 5.85
CA LEU A 759 -16.99 36.35 5.08
C LEU A 759 -18.18 36.78 5.95
N LEU A 760 -18.60 35.91 6.88
CA LEU A 760 -19.67 36.25 7.83
C LEU A 760 -19.26 37.41 8.73
N ALA A 761 -18.05 37.41 9.29
CA ALA A 761 -17.53 38.50 10.07
C ALA A 761 -17.41 39.79 9.27
N GLN A 762 -17.00 39.74 8.01
CA GLN A 762 -16.94 40.92 7.14
C GLN A 762 -18.34 41.47 6.82
N ARG A 763 -19.34 40.58 6.53
CA ARG A 763 -20.74 40.96 6.30
C ARG A 763 -21.34 41.69 7.52
N GLU A 764 -21.08 41.15 8.72
CA GLU A 764 -21.54 41.75 9.99
C GLU A 764 -20.87 43.11 10.20
N HIS A 765 -19.57 43.24 9.97
CA HIS A 765 -18.82 44.49 10.11
C HIS A 765 -19.36 45.58 9.16
N ASP A 766 -19.63 45.22 7.92
CA ASP A 766 -20.12 46.15 6.88
C ASP A 766 -21.63 46.34 6.93
N ALA A 767 -22.35 45.69 7.87
CA ALA A 767 -23.82 45.74 8.03
C ALA A 767 -24.59 45.47 6.70
N ARG A 768 -24.10 44.51 5.89
CA ARG A 768 -24.67 44.18 4.55
C ARG A 768 -25.90 43.29 4.71
N THR A 769 -27.08 43.83 4.42
CA THR A 769 -28.36 43.10 4.41
C THR A 769 -28.78 42.60 3.03
N ASP A 770 -28.13 43.08 1.98
CA ASP A 770 -28.39 42.78 0.57
C ASP A 770 -27.57 41.59 0.03
N VAL A 771 -26.76 40.94 0.89
CA VAL A 771 -25.87 39.81 0.53
C VAL A 771 -26.20 38.61 1.38
N ALA A 772 -26.48 37.48 0.75
CA ALA A 772 -26.57 36.16 1.39
C ALA A 772 -25.32 35.34 1.17
N LEU A 773 -24.95 34.48 2.16
CA LEU A 773 -23.80 33.58 2.12
C LEU A 773 -24.28 32.12 2.11
N ILE A 774 -24.09 31.41 1.02
CA ILE A 774 -24.43 29.99 0.87
C ILE A 774 -23.14 29.18 0.89
N ARG A 775 -23.13 28.10 1.68
CA ARG A 775 -21.99 27.17 1.75
C ARG A 775 -22.23 25.99 0.85
N VAL A 776 -21.28 25.71 -0.03
CA VAL A 776 -21.25 24.50 -0.87
C VAL A 776 -20.31 23.52 -0.18
N GLU A 777 -20.88 22.61 0.62
CA GLU A 777 -20.12 21.64 1.42
C GLU A 777 -19.54 20.51 0.56
N GLN A 778 -20.31 20.03 -0.44
CA GLN A 778 -19.87 19.03 -1.40
C GLN A 778 -19.60 19.70 -2.75
N LEU A 779 -18.37 19.55 -3.25
CA LEU A 779 -17.95 20.09 -4.54
C LEU A 779 -18.11 19.08 -5.68
N TYR A 780 -18.00 17.80 -5.37
CA TYR A 780 -18.22 16.73 -6.33
C TYR A 780 -18.84 15.48 -5.68
N PRO A 781 -19.84 14.80 -6.30
CA PRO A 781 -20.63 15.31 -7.44
C PRO A 781 -21.26 16.66 -7.11
N PHE A 782 -21.32 17.56 -8.11
CA PHE A 782 -21.79 18.94 -7.87
C PHE A 782 -23.27 18.97 -7.52
N PRO A 783 -23.68 19.60 -6.41
CA PRO A 783 -25.04 19.53 -5.88
C PRO A 783 -25.98 20.58 -6.51
N ALA A 784 -26.09 20.58 -7.84
CA ALA A 784 -26.85 21.60 -8.61
C ALA A 784 -28.29 21.78 -8.12
N GLN A 785 -29.00 20.68 -7.87
CA GLN A 785 -30.40 20.73 -7.43
C GLN A 785 -30.54 21.40 -6.04
N ALA A 786 -29.70 21.03 -5.09
CA ALA A 786 -29.71 21.61 -3.75
C ALA A 786 -29.31 23.08 -3.75
N LEU A 787 -28.35 23.46 -4.60
CA LEU A 787 -27.93 24.85 -4.79
C LEU A 787 -29.07 25.68 -5.39
N MET A 788 -29.74 25.20 -6.42
CA MET A 788 -30.86 25.88 -7.04
C MET A 788 -32.02 26.06 -6.05
N ALA A 789 -32.31 25.08 -5.20
CA ALA A 789 -33.31 25.20 -4.14
C ALA A 789 -32.93 26.30 -3.13
N ALA A 790 -31.67 26.39 -2.73
CA ALA A 790 -31.19 27.43 -1.83
C ALA A 790 -31.24 28.84 -2.47
N LEU A 791 -30.92 28.97 -3.74
CA LEU A 791 -30.98 30.24 -4.50
C LEU A 791 -32.42 30.73 -4.72
N ALA A 792 -33.38 29.83 -4.83
CA ALA A 792 -34.79 30.15 -5.01
C ALA A 792 -35.40 30.96 -3.84
N ALA A 793 -34.77 30.96 -2.66
CA ALA A 793 -35.17 31.79 -1.52
C ALA A 793 -34.99 33.31 -1.79
N PHE A 794 -34.24 33.73 -2.83
CA PHE A 794 -33.88 35.13 -3.09
C PHE A 794 -34.45 35.62 -4.44
N PRO A 795 -35.71 36.13 -4.47
CA PRO A 795 -36.39 36.43 -5.71
C PRO A 795 -35.75 37.60 -6.49
N ASN A 796 -35.10 38.53 -5.80
CA ASN A 796 -34.43 39.70 -6.38
C ASN A 796 -32.93 39.49 -6.67
N LEU A 797 -32.44 38.25 -6.61
CA LEU A 797 -31.07 37.92 -6.90
C LEU A 797 -30.63 38.34 -8.30
N ARG A 798 -29.54 39.09 -8.41
CA ARG A 798 -28.94 39.59 -9.67
C ARG A 798 -27.56 39.03 -9.92
N GLU A 799 -26.78 38.87 -8.87
CA GLU A 799 -25.36 38.51 -8.94
C GLU A 799 -25.03 37.34 -8.03
N ILE A 800 -24.24 36.40 -8.53
CA ILE A 800 -23.69 35.25 -7.82
C ILE A 800 -22.18 35.38 -7.87
N VAL A 801 -21.54 35.25 -6.70
CA VAL A 801 -20.09 35.39 -6.55
C VAL A 801 -19.56 34.10 -5.91
N TRP A 802 -18.66 33.40 -6.59
CA TRP A 802 -17.88 32.38 -5.96
C TRP A 802 -16.72 33.03 -5.19
N ALA A 803 -16.58 32.74 -3.91
CA ALA A 803 -15.52 33.25 -3.05
C ALA A 803 -14.70 32.10 -2.46
N GLN A 804 -13.40 32.14 -2.62
CA GLN A 804 -12.47 31.16 -2.07
C GLN A 804 -11.21 31.82 -1.51
N GLU A 805 -10.61 31.20 -0.50
CA GLU A 805 -9.36 31.69 0.10
C GLU A 805 -8.10 31.23 -0.65
N GLU A 806 -8.21 30.21 -1.49
CA GLU A 806 -7.13 29.72 -2.32
C GLU A 806 -6.87 30.63 -3.54
N ASP A 807 -5.69 30.46 -4.11
CA ASP A 807 -5.34 31.05 -5.38
C ASP A 807 -6.29 30.56 -6.49
N VAL A 808 -6.57 31.40 -7.46
CA VAL A 808 -7.51 31.10 -8.57
C VAL A 808 -7.16 29.82 -9.33
N ASN A 809 -5.89 29.43 -9.34
CA ASN A 809 -5.39 28.23 -10.01
C ASN A 809 -5.31 26.98 -9.09
N GLN A 810 -5.56 27.11 -7.78
CA GLN A 810 -5.35 26.05 -6.80
C GLN A 810 -6.65 25.59 -6.11
N GLY A 811 -7.67 26.46 -6.03
CA GLY A 811 -8.96 26.16 -5.42
C GLY A 811 -10.00 25.60 -6.39
N ALA A 812 -11.26 25.69 -6.00
CA ALA A 812 -12.38 25.10 -6.70
C ALA A 812 -12.88 25.90 -7.92
N TRP A 813 -12.58 27.19 -8.03
CA TRP A 813 -13.20 28.09 -9.02
C TRP A 813 -13.20 27.54 -10.44
N ARG A 814 -12.07 27.00 -10.90
CA ARG A 814 -11.95 26.50 -12.29
C ARG A 814 -12.89 25.35 -12.61
N PHE A 815 -13.24 24.56 -11.58
CA PHE A 815 -14.19 23.47 -11.69
C PHE A 815 -15.62 23.96 -11.50
N VAL A 816 -15.91 24.67 -10.41
CA VAL A 816 -17.28 25.09 -10.06
C VAL A 816 -17.85 26.11 -11.04
N ARG A 817 -17.03 26.86 -11.76
CA ARG A 817 -17.49 27.81 -12.77
C ARG A 817 -18.32 27.11 -13.83
N ASP A 818 -17.85 26.07 -14.43
CA ASP A 818 -18.51 25.36 -15.52
C ASP A 818 -19.80 24.69 -15.03
N GLU A 819 -19.80 24.16 -13.80
CA GLU A 819 -20.99 23.60 -13.14
C GLU A 819 -22.04 24.67 -12.85
N LEU A 820 -21.62 25.86 -12.38
CA LEU A 820 -22.50 26.97 -12.12
C LEU A 820 -23.07 27.53 -13.42
N GLU A 821 -22.26 27.71 -14.47
CA GLU A 821 -22.73 28.17 -15.78
C GLU A 821 -23.77 27.21 -16.38
N ALA A 822 -23.63 25.91 -16.15
CA ALA A 822 -24.56 24.89 -16.63
C ALA A 822 -25.92 24.91 -15.91
N CYS A 823 -25.95 25.22 -14.60
CA CYS A 823 -27.19 25.12 -13.80
C CYS A 823 -27.88 26.46 -13.53
N LEU A 824 -27.18 27.59 -13.65
CA LEU A 824 -27.75 28.89 -13.31
C LEU A 824 -28.74 29.39 -14.36
N PRO A 825 -29.86 30.06 -13.94
CA PRO A 825 -30.80 30.67 -14.87
C PRO A 825 -30.16 31.77 -15.73
N PRO A 826 -30.58 31.91 -17.01
CA PRO A 826 -30.07 32.98 -17.87
C PRO A 826 -30.31 34.39 -17.27
N GLY A 827 -29.37 35.30 -17.51
CA GLY A 827 -29.45 36.70 -17.07
C GLY A 827 -28.91 36.97 -15.65
N ARG A 828 -28.40 35.93 -14.95
CA ARG A 828 -27.67 36.13 -13.70
C ARG A 828 -26.18 36.37 -13.99
N ARG A 829 -25.59 37.36 -13.31
CA ARG A 829 -24.15 37.62 -13.41
C ARG A 829 -23.40 36.66 -12.49
N LEU A 830 -22.44 35.90 -13.07
CA LEU A 830 -21.51 35.07 -12.31
C LEU A 830 -20.15 35.78 -12.23
N ALA A 831 -19.59 35.86 -11.04
CA ALA A 831 -18.27 36.42 -10.78
C ALA A 831 -17.49 35.56 -9.79
N SER A 832 -16.19 35.80 -9.64
CA SER A 832 -15.38 35.15 -8.62
C SER A 832 -14.46 36.11 -7.89
N VAL A 833 -14.20 35.81 -6.62
CA VAL A 833 -13.19 36.47 -5.81
C VAL A 833 -12.26 35.43 -5.24
N CYS A 834 -11.00 35.47 -5.68
CA CYS A 834 -9.93 34.54 -5.34
C CYS A 834 -8.65 35.32 -5.09
N ARG A 835 -7.64 34.68 -4.57
CA ARG A 835 -6.28 35.20 -4.62
C ARG A 835 -5.72 35.12 -6.03
N HIS A 836 -4.68 35.89 -6.32
CA HIS A 836 -3.98 35.81 -7.59
C HIS A 836 -3.32 34.43 -7.76
N ALA A 837 -3.18 33.99 -9.02
CA ALA A 837 -2.50 32.75 -9.33
C ALA A 837 -1.03 32.82 -8.93
N THR A 838 -0.59 31.88 -8.09
CA THR A 838 0.81 31.71 -7.76
C THR A 838 1.24 30.25 -7.94
N PRO A 839 2.53 29.98 -8.15
CA PRO A 839 3.01 28.59 -8.21
C PRO A 839 3.07 27.91 -6.83
N SER A 840 3.14 28.68 -5.74
CA SER A 840 3.26 28.14 -4.38
C SER A 840 1.93 28.00 -3.63
N GLY A 841 0.88 28.68 -4.05
CA GLY A 841 -0.47 28.61 -3.50
C GLY A 841 -0.69 29.32 -2.16
N ALA A 842 0.36 29.70 -1.42
CA ALA A 842 0.21 30.40 -0.15
C ALA A 842 1.40 31.32 0.16
N HIS A 843 1.20 32.29 1.06
CA HIS A 843 2.24 33.21 1.52
C HIS A 843 3.07 32.58 2.65
N ALA A 844 4.41 32.74 2.59
CA ALA A 844 5.31 32.35 3.66
C ALA A 844 5.23 33.31 4.87
N SER A 845 4.85 34.56 4.67
CA SER A 845 4.74 35.58 5.70
C SER A 845 3.33 35.64 6.27
N VAL A 846 3.18 35.45 7.58
CA VAL A 846 1.91 35.63 8.32
C VAL A 846 1.28 36.99 8.02
N ARG A 847 2.09 38.07 8.03
CA ARG A 847 1.60 39.41 7.74
C ARG A 847 1.07 39.56 6.30
N ALA A 848 1.80 39.01 5.32
CA ALA A 848 1.35 39.04 3.92
C ALA A 848 0.05 38.25 3.76
N HIS A 849 -0.04 37.07 4.38
CA HIS A 849 -1.27 36.29 4.45
C HIS A 849 -2.45 37.11 5.01
N GLN A 850 -2.28 37.74 6.17
CA GLN A 850 -3.34 38.53 6.83
C GLN A 850 -3.80 39.71 5.99
N VAL A 851 -2.88 40.38 5.27
CA VAL A 851 -3.22 41.49 4.36
C VAL A 851 -4.05 40.95 3.19
N GLU A 852 -3.60 39.88 2.56
CA GLU A 852 -4.27 39.29 1.41
C GLU A 852 -5.63 38.69 1.79
N GLN A 853 -5.74 38.02 2.94
CA GLN A 853 -6.98 37.45 3.43
C GLN A 853 -8.05 38.52 3.64
N ARG A 854 -7.68 39.63 4.29
CA ARG A 854 -8.58 40.78 4.45
C ARG A 854 -8.96 41.40 3.11
N ARG A 855 -8.00 41.52 2.17
CA ARG A 855 -8.26 42.03 0.83
C ARG A 855 -9.31 41.18 0.08
N VAL A 856 -9.15 39.87 0.12
CA VAL A 856 -10.07 38.90 -0.52
C VAL A 856 -11.45 39.00 0.13
N ALA A 857 -11.55 38.93 1.45
CA ALA A 857 -12.82 39.02 2.17
C ALA A 857 -13.56 40.34 1.89
N ALA A 858 -12.85 41.47 1.92
CA ALA A 858 -13.45 42.78 1.60
C ALA A 858 -13.89 42.90 0.13
N ALA A 859 -13.11 42.32 -0.80
CA ALA A 859 -13.44 42.37 -2.22
C ALA A 859 -14.77 41.68 -2.55
N VAL A 860 -15.16 40.64 -1.79
CA VAL A 860 -16.45 39.95 -1.96
C VAL A 860 -17.66 40.85 -1.83
N PHE A 861 -17.55 41.88 -0.97
CA PHE A 861 -18.63 42.86 -0.72
C PHE A 861 -18.51 44.15 -1.54
N GLY A 862 -17.44 44.30 -2.31
CA GLY A 862 -17.20 45.44 -3.19
C GLY A 862 -18.12 45.46 -4.41
N VAL A 863 -18.03 46.57 -5.21
CA VAL A 863 -18.71 46.69 -6.50
C VAL A 863 -17.84 46.06 -7.57
N PHE A 864 -18.32 44.98 -8.22
CA PHE A 864 -17.67 44.43 -9.41
C PHE A 864 -18.03 45.27 -10.62
N ARG A 865 -17.06 45.93 -11.23
CA ARG A 865 -17.20 46.72 -12.46
C ARG A 865 -17.11 45.82 -13.69
#